data_8aa740b36a63a9998414a471687913c1
#
_entry.id   8aa740b36a63a9998414a471687913c1
#
_cell.length_a   1.000
_cell.length_b   1.000
_cell.length_c   1.000
_cell.angle_alpha   90.00
_cell.angle_beta   90.00
_cell.angle_gamma   90.00
#
_symmetry.space_group_name_H-M   'P 1'
#
loop_
_entity.id
_entity.type
_entity.pdbx_description
1 polymer ?
#
loop_
_entity_poly.entity_id
_entity_poly.type
_entity_poly.pdbx_seq_one_letter_code
_entity_poly.pdbx_strand_id
1 'polypeptide(L)'
;MDNWLALFDGQTRYFLDINDSSVKPDVLRFRGSEALSEPFRWDIEFTSPQADIPPEQVLMKYATFRMRGGKNVHGMVTRLEWLSTSQDQSHYRLTLSSRLALLGYTRQCAVFQNQSVPEVVEQVLRKHGLEGADFEFRLERTYPPREIITQWRETDLQFIRRILSEVGIYWRTEMDDTRELDTYIFADSQLNYQFDVRLPYSEPSGLFDGAAESVWDVRTWHNIATGTVATRDYNYRTAATPMDATVSVRSDAVTTGEHYRYAAPYRDAGDDASPEPETESGAFYARLHHERELNRSARIHLFSNAAHLTPGQVLEPQGDVITALEEGVVLTLVTYRGARDSRLHVSVWGMPYTERYCFRPAEIPRPEIHGTLPARTESREKNDIYAHLDEQGRYRVRLDFDRSDSEPGYGYLWLRMAKPYAGDTLGWHTPLIDGTEVAIAYSNGDIDLPYIAYALHDSEHPDLVNRDNHTRHILRTPANNKLRMEDKRGEEHIKLATEYGKTQLNTGHLVDAQGQRRGQGAELRTDEWGTIRAGKGLFVSADAQAKAQGEALDRDAALKEIDRLNQQLQQLEMAAEQALALKADVDSQIEMFEQRLKPLNEVVLFSAPEGMALTSGEHLQMTATKNVAINAGGDISAGVMGNMTALAGEKLGLFARTGQLSVKSGEGAVEVQAQNASLRLFAEKKLTLSSASDISFAGKKRITLIGGGSYLRLEAGKVEYGTTATYIRKVKRTMFAGANSTPTPSISIPLVDDLIRNGFFDEQFRILDDSGKPMANVPYFISSENGETFKGVTDNQGLCKRVFSKESAKLTVWLGVLALERW
;
A
#
# COMPACT_ATOMS: atom_id res chain seq x y z
N MET A 1 -7.22 -80.87 6.77
CA MET A 1 -8.59 -81.41 6.56
C MET A 1 -9.31 -80.85 5.35
N ASP A 2 -8.63 -80.15 4.46
CA ASP A 2 -9.33 -79.42 3.37
C ASP A 2 -9.31 -80.10 2.01
N ASN A 3 -8.62 -81.29 1.88
CA ASN A 3 -8.60 -82.03 0.65
C ASN A 3 -9.92 -82.78 0.30
N TRP A 4 -10.89 -82.82 1.18
CA TRP A 4 -12.18 -83.48 0.94
C TRP A 4 -13.15 -82.65 0.08
N LEU A 5 -13.03 -81.33 0.10
CA LEU A 5 -13.90 -80.46 -0.66
C LEU A 5 -13.59 -80.35 -2.14
N ALA A 6 -12.36 -80.75 -2.55
CA ALA A 6 -11.96 -80.81 -3.96
C ALA A 6 -12.55 -81.98 -4.77
N LEU A 7 -13.21 -82.92 -4.12
CA LEU A 7 -13.81 -84.13 -4.74
C LEU A 7 -15.28 -83.95 -5.16
N PHE A 8 -15.92 -82.85 -4.81
CA PHE A 8 -17.30 -82.57 -5.23
C PHE A 8 -17.34 -81.59 -6.36
N ASP A 9 -17.31 -82.03 -7.58
CA ASP A 9 -17.66 -81.37 -8.81
C ASP A 9 -19.09 -80.77 -8.60
N GLY A 10 -19.16 -79.43 -8.57
CA GLY A 10 -20.44 -78.73 -8.48
C GLY A 10 -20.67 -77.75 -7.28
N GLN A 11 -19.70 -77.69 -6.33
CA GLN A 11 -19.82 -76.68 -5.24
C GLN A 11 -19.40 -75.30 -5.71
N THR A 12 -20.23 -74.32 -5.38
CA THR A 12 -19.97 -72.87 -5.69
C THR A 12 -18.65 -72.45 -5.03
N ARG A 13 -17.69 -71.97 -5.79
CA ARG A 13 -16.35 -71.53 -5.33
C ARG A 13 -16.31 -70.08 -4.96
N TYR A 14 -17.26 -69.29 -5.51
CA TYR A 14 -17.30 -67.85 -5.41
C TYR A 14 -18.72 -67.44 -5.04
N PHE A 15 -18.85 -66.58 -4.03
CA PHE A 15 -20.16 -66.14 -3.52
C PHE A 15 -20.21 -64.61 -3.65
N LEU A 16 -21.34 -64.13 -4.12
CA LEU A 16 -21.65 -62.73 -4.15
C LEU A 16 -22.92 -62.49 -3.36
N ASP A 17 -22.81 -61.69 -2.32
CA ASP A 17 -23.92 -61.26 -1.47
C ASP A 17 -24.13 -59.76 -1.63
N ILE A 18 -25.36 -59.36 -1.92
CA ILE A 18 -25.72 -57.95 -2.11
C ILE A 18 -26.67 -57.56 -0.96
N ASN A 19 -26.25 -56.66 -0.12
CA ASN A 19 -26.98 -56.25 1.05
C ASN A 19 -28.34 -55.62 0.66
N ASP A 20 -29.38 -55.92 1.41
CA ASP A 20 -30.72 -55.39 1.17
C ASP A 20 -31.24 -55.64 -0.25
N SER A 21 -30.86 -56.75 -0.90
CA SER A 21 -31.30 -57.13 -2.22
C SER A 21 -31.96 -58.53 -2.23
N SER A 22 -32.98 -58.67 -3.05
CA SER A 22 -33.61 -59.99 -3.25
C SER A 22 -32.90 -60.82 -4.33
N VAL A 23 -31.95 -60.22 -5.01
CA VAL A 23 -31.17 -60.86 -6.09
C VAL A 23 -30.27 -61.93 -5.52
N LYS A 24 -30.32 -63.12 -6.10
CA LYS A 24 -29.42 -64.24 -5.76
C LYS A 24 -28.47 -64.48 -6.93
N PRO A 25 -27.26 -63.90 -6.88
CA PRO A 25 -26.30 -64.03 -7.98
C PRO A 25 -25.59 -65.39 -7.82
N ASP A 26 -25.51 -66.13 -8.96
CA ASP A 26 -24.66 -67.32 -9.07
C ASP A 26 -23.46 -66.93 -9.94
N VAL A 27 -22.29 -66.79 -9.33
CA VAL A 27 -21.09 -66.27 -9.93
C VAL A 27 -20.53 -67.25 -11.00
N LEU A 28 -20.34 -66.71 -12.24
CA LEU A 28 -19.73 -67.44 -13.32
C LEU A 28 -18.24 -67.18 -13.42
N ARG A 29 -17.87 -65.94 -13.48
CA ARG A 29 -16.45 -65.52 -13.58
C ARG A 29 -16.30 -64.08 -13.07
N PHE A 30 -15.08 -63.76 -12.80
CA PHE A 30 -14.74 -62.42 -12.36
C PHE A 30 -13.34 -61.97 -12.80
N ARG A 31 -13.13 -60.64 -12.76
CA ARG A 31 -11.85 -59.99 -12.88
C ARG A 31 -11.76 -58.88 -11.83
N GLY A 32 -10.75 -58.98 -10.96
CA GLY A 32 -10.48 -57.98 -9.96
C GLY A 32 -9.19 -57.23 -10.27
N SER A 33 -9.09 -55.97 -9.85
CA SER A 33 -7.86 -55.17 -9.86
C SER A 33 -7.79 -54.32 -8.59
N GLU A 34 -6.69 -54.44 -7.88
CA GLU A 34 -6.37 -53.67 -6.66
C GLU A 34 -4.97 -53.11 -6.83
N ALA A 35 -4.79 -51.82 -6.52
CA ALA A 35 -3.48 -51.14 -6.61
C ALA A 35 -3.28 -50.17 -5.46
N LEU A 36 -2.02 -49.89 -5.11
CA LEU A 36 -1.68 -48.80 -4.19
C LEU A 36 -2.12 -47.47 -4.77
N SER A 37 -2.74 -46.64 -3.94
CA SER A 37 -3.20 -45.30 -4.29
C SER A 37 -4.25 -45.23 -5.40
N GLU A 38 -4.99 -46.34 -5.57
CA GLU A 38 -6.13 -46.40 -6.49
C GLU A 38 -7.31 -47.16 -5.87
N PRO A 39 -8.57 -46.75 -6.14
CA PRO A 39 -9.73 -47.53 -5.76
C PRO A 39 -9.72 -48.88 -6.44
N PHE A 40 -10.03 -49.93 -5.72
CA PHE A 40 -10.17 -51.23 -6.34
C PHE A 40 -11.44 -51.34 -7.22
N ARG A 41 -11.40 -52.30 -8.15
CA ARG A 41 -12.53 -52.59 -9.03
C ARG A 41 -12.60 -54.12 -9.32
N TRP A 42 -13.80 -54.66 -9.15
CA TRP A 42 -14.09 -56.04 -9.48
C TRP A 42 -15.28 -56.12 -10.43
N ASP A 43 -15.09 -56.66 -11.61
CA ASP A 43 -16.13 -56.96 -12.57
C ASP A 43 -16.54 -58.41 -12.38
N ILE A 44 -17.76 -58.67 -11.94
CA ILE A 44 -18.26 -60.00 -11.57
C ILE A 44 -19.42 -60.34 -12.48
N GLU A 45 -19.27 -61.44 -13.23
CA GLU A 45 -20.37 -61.95 -14.07
C GLU A 45 -21.08 -63.09 -13.32
N PHE A 46 -22.40 -63.04 -13.34
CA PHE A 46 -23.25 -63.98 -12.63
C PHE A 46 -24.51 -64.30 -13.42
N THR A 47 -25.16 -65.39 -13.10
CA THR A 47 -26.49 -65.72 -13.57
C THR A 47 -27.51 -65.55 -12.44
N SER A 48 -28.73 -65.24 -12.84
CA SER A 48 -29.89 -65.14 -11.94
C SER A 48 -31.13 -65.62 -12.67
N PRO A 49 -32.05 -66.34 -11.96
CA PRO A 49 -33.35 -66.72 -12.52
C PRO A 49 -34.25 -65.51 -12.82
N GLN A 50 -33.91 -64.33 -12.27
CA GLN A 50 -34.66 -63.12 -12.50
C GLN A 50 -34.28 -62.51 -13.87
N ALA A 51 -35.25 -62.40 -14.78
CA ALA A 51 -35.01 -61.95 -16.13
C ALA A 51 -34.84 -60.43 -16.28
N ASP A 52 -35.28 -59.67 -15.32
CA ASP A 52 -35.15 -58.22 -15.28
C ASP A 52 -34.89 -57.80 -13.83
N ILE A 53 -33.63 -57.52 -13.53
CA ILE A 53 -33.23 -56.99 -12.22
C ILE A 53 -33.37 -55.49 -12.20
N PRO A 54 -34.26 -54.90 -11.40
CA PRO A 54 -34.35 -53.46 -11.25
C PRO A 54 -33.01 -52.89 -10.76
N PRO A 55 -32.46 -51.86 -11.43
CA PRO A 55 -31.13 -51.30 -11.08
C PRO A 55 -31.03 -50.86 -9.61
N GLU A 56 -32.11 -50.32 -9.04
CA GLU A 56 -32.20 -49.89 -7.65
C GLU A 56 -32.06 -51.00 -6.58
N GLN A 57 -32.25 -52.26 -6.97
CA GLN A 57 -31.99 -53.42 -6.11
C GLN A 57 -30.52 -53.78 -5.98
N VAL A 58 -29.67 -53.24 -6.90
CA VAL A 58 -28.25 -53.59 -7.01
C VAL A 58 -27.35 -52.37 -6.92
N LEU A 59 -27.68 -51.30 -7.64
CA LEU A 59 -26.84 -50.08 -7.63
C LEU A 59 -26.86 -49.39 -6.28
N MET A 60 -25.71 -48.86 -5.87
CA MET A 60 -25.48 -48.19 -4.60
C MET A 60 -25.79 -49.06 -3.41
N LYS A 61 -25.77 -50.40 -3.57
CA LYS A 61 -25.82 -51.36 -2.49
C LYS A 61 -24.42 -51.82 -2.12
N TYR A 62 -24.22 -52.07 -0.81
CA TYR A 62 -23.04 -52.77 -0.38
C TYR A 62 -23.12 -54.22 -0.81
N ALA A 63 -21.99 -54.77 -1.21
CA ALA A 63 -21.91 -56.16 -1.53
C ALA A 63 -20.59 -56.77 -1.07
N THR A 64 -20.63 -58.05 -0.76
CA THR A 64 -19.47 -58.85 -0.36
C THR A 64 -19.24 -59.92 -1.40
N PHE A 65 -18.07 -59.92 -2.00
CA PHE A 65 -17.60 -60.98 -2.88
C PHE A 65 -16.62 -61.86 -2.10
N ARG A 66 -16.97 -63.14 -1.90
CA ARG A 66 -16.19 -64.11 -1.13
C ARG A 66 -15.58 -65.15 -2.08
N MET A 67 -14.29 -65.38 -1.90
CA MET A 67 -13.54 -66.39 -2.64
C MET A 67 -13.23 -67.56 -1.71
N ARG A 68 -13.23 -68.78 -2.24
CA ARG A 68 -12.92 -69.99 -1.52
C ARG A 68 -11.53 -70.00 -0.85
N GLY A 69 -10.58 -69.27 -1.37
CA GLY A 69 -9.24 -69.04 -0.79
C GLY A 69 -9.19 -68.12 0.43
N GLY A 70 -10.35 -67.72 1.01
CA GLY A 70 -10.46 -66.93 2.25
C GLY A 70 -10.42 -65.40 2.02
N LYS A 71 -10.29 -64.93 0.78
CA LYS A 71 -10.39 -63.48 0.50
C LYS A 71 -11.85 -63.04 0.43
N ASN A 72 -12.18 -62.06 1.18
CA ASN A 72 -13.44 -61.30 1.06
C ASN A 72 -13.13 -59.92 0.44
N VAL A 73 -14.04 -59.45 -0.41
CA VAL A 73 -13.99 -58.11 -0.98
C VAL A 73 -15.31 -57.41 -0.69
N HIS A 74 -15.25 -56.42 0.16
CA HIS A 74 -16.37 -55.58 0.53
C HIS A 74 -16.34 -54.28 -0.25
N GLY A 75 -17.46 -53.88 -0.82
CA GLY A 75 -17.51 -52.66 -1.62
C GLY A 75 -18.91 -52.23 -2.00
N MET A 76 -18.98 -51.26 -2.89
CA MET A 76 -20.22 -50.69 -3.38
C MET A 76 -20.46 -51.10 -4.84
N VAL A 77 -21.65 -51.52 -5.19
CA VAL A 77 -22.01 -51.82 -6.57
C VAL A 77 -22.23 -50.50 -7.31
N THR A 78 -21.41 -50.24 -8.31
CA THR A 78 -21.39 -48.98 -9.09
C THR A 78 -21.93 -49.16 -10.53
N ARG A 79 -22.04 -50.38 -11.00
CA ARG A 79 -22.54 -50.66 -12.36
C ARG A 79 -23.24 -52.00 -12.41
N LEU A 80 -24.31 -52.07 -13.18
CA LEU A 80 -25.02 -53.32 -13.51
C LEU A 80 -25.21 -53.35 -15.03
N GLU A 81 -24.87 -54.50 -15.66
CA GLU A 81 -25.08 -54.76 -17.10
C GLU A 81 -25.91 -56.01 -17.27
N TRP A 82 -26.93 -55.99 -18.10
CA TRP A 82 -27.61 -57.17 -18.55
C TRP A 82 -26.95 -57.62 -19.87
N LEU A 83 -26.34 -58.80 -19.88
CA LEU A 83 -25.53 -59.31 -21.00
C LEU A 83 -26.36 -60.15 -21.97
N SER A 84 -27.14 -61.11 -21.42
CA SER A 84 -27.98 -61.97 -22.20
C SER A 84 -29.04 -62.64 -21.35
N THR A 85 -30.04 -63.26 -22.01
CA THR A 85 -31.06 -64.07 -21.35
C THR A 85 -31.24 -65.38 -22.12
N SER A 86 -31.41 -66.46 -21.35
CA SER A 86 -31.80 -67.75 -21.84
C SER A 86 -33.20 -68.12 -21.28
N GLN A 87 -33.67 -69.34 -21.60
CA GLN A 87 -34.99 -69.78 -21.19
C GLN A 87 -35.14 -69.85 -19.65
N ASP A 88 -34.04 -70.18 -18.92
CA ASP A 88 -34.03 -70.43 -17.49
C ASP A 88 -33.26 -69.42 -16.68
N GLN A 89 -32.35 -68.68 -17.30
CA GLN A 89 -31.45 -67.76 -16.58
C GLN A 89 -31.07 -66.56 -17.42
N SER A 90 -30.92 -65.46 -16.73
CA SER A 90 -30.33 -64.21 -17.26
C SER A 90 -28.91 -64.01 -16.78
N HIS A 91 -28.06 -63.55 -17.70
CA HIS A 91 -26.64 -63.33 -17.45
C HIS A 91 -26.38 -61.81 -17.27
N TYR A 92 -25.77 -61.51 -16.18
CA TYR A 92 -25.48 -60.15 -15.74
C TYR A 92 -23.98 -59.99 -15.48
N ARG A 93 -23.55 -58.74 -15.52
CA ARG A 93 -22.27 -58.29 -14.97
C ARG A 93 -22.52 -57.14 -14.04
N LEU A 94 -21.93 -57.15 -12.86
CA LEU A 94 -21.85 -55.98 -12.00
C LEU A 94 -20.41 -55.57 -11.77
N THR A 95 -20.22 -54.30 -11.42
CA THR A 95 -18.95 -53.76 -10.97
C THR A 95 -19.06 -53.47 -9.47
N LEU A 96 -18.24 -54.15 -8.69
CA LEU A 96 -18.04 -53.88 -7.26
C LEU A 96 -16.80 -52.97 -7.13
N SER A 97 -16.96 -51.83 -6.56
CA SER A 97 -15.92 -50.82 -6.45
C SER A 97 -15.68 -50.42 -4.98
N SER A 98 -14.50 -49.93 -4.70
CA SER A 98 -14.20 -49.25 -3.47
C SER A 98 -15.15 -48.07 -3.24
N ARG A 99 -15.53 -47.79 -1.99
CA ARG A 99 -16.33 -46.60 -1.63
C ARG A 99 -15.66 -45.30 -2.07
N LEU A 100 -14.31 -45.25 -2.10
CA LEU A 100 -13.57 -44.10 -2.66
C LEU A 100 -13.90 -43.81 -4.10
N ALA A 101 -14.30 -44.82 -4.89
CA ALA A 101 -14.68 -44.58 -6.28
C ALA A 101 -15.90 -43.65 -6.40
N LEU A 102 -16.77 -43.60 -5.37
CA LEU A 102 -17.95 -42.71 -5.33
C LEU A 102 -17.55 -41.22 -5.31
N LEU A 103 -16.39 -40.91 -4.75
CA LEU A 103 -15.85 -39.54 -4.77
C LEU A 103 -15.59 -39.06 -6.22
N GLY A 104 -15.48 -39.96 -7.17
CA GLY A 104 -15.37 -39.67 -8.60
C GLY A 104 -16.63 -39.07 -9.23
N TYR A 105 -17.79 -39.17 -8.58
CA TYR A 105 -19.06 -38.60 -9.07
C TYR A 105 -19.34 -37.17 -8.56
N THR A 106 -18.55 -36.66 -7.60
CA THR A 106 -18.66 -35.29 -7.10
C THR A 106 -17.52 -34.46 -7.68
N ARG A 107 -17.85 -33.50 -8.55
CA ARG A 107 -16.89 -32.55 -9.15
C ARG A 107 -17.17 -31.16 -8.63
N GLN A 108 -16.12 -30.42 -8.23
CA GLN A 108 -16.27 -29.08 -7.68
C GLN A 108 -15.03 -28.23 -7.83
N CYS A 109 -15.18 -26.97 -7.42
CA CYS A 109 -14.09 -26.05 -7.15
C CYS A 109 -14.22 -25.63 -5.69
N ALA A 110 -13.13 -25.68 -4.93
CA ALA A 110 -13.09 -25.35 -3.53
C ALA A 110 -11.70 -24.83 -3.13
N VAL A 111 -11.63 -24.12 -2.05
CA VAL A 111 -10.39 -23.60 -1.48
C VAL A 111 -10.31 -23.99 -0.01
N PHE A 112 -9.19 -24.59 0.36
CA PHE A 112 -8.87 -24.97 1.73
C PHE A 112 -7.72 -24.09 2.20
N GLN A 113 -7.84 -23.51 3.40
CA GLN A 113 -6.90 -22.54 3.93
C GLN A 113 -6.30 -22.99 5.24
N ASN A 114 -5.00 -22.79 5.41
CA ASN A 114 -4.27 -23.09 6.65
C ASN A 114 -4.50 -24.52 7.16
N GLN A 115 -4.52 -25.48 6.23
CA GLN A 115 -4.71 -26.89 6.50
C GLN A 115 -3.58 -27.69 5.87
N SER A 116 -3.18 -28.77 6.53
CA SER A 116 -2.27 -29.76 5.97
C SER A 116 -2.98 -30.67 4.96
N VAL A 117 -2.19 -31.33 4.11
CA VAL A 117 -2.75 -32.28 3.13
C VAL A 117 -3.57 -33.40 3.82
N PRO A 118 -3.10 -34.06 4.91
CA PRO A 118 -3.91 -35.06 5.61
C PRO A 118 -5.24 -34.50 6.15
N GLU A 119 -5.25 -33.29 6.72
CA GLU A 119 -6.47 -32.65 7.24
C GLU A 119 -7.50 -32.39 6.12
N VAL A 120 -7.04 -31.91 4.95
CA VAL A 120 -7.92 -31.69 3.80
C VAL A 120 -8.49 -33.02 3.29
N VAL A 121 -7.66 -34.08 3.19
CA VAL A 121 -8.12 -35.41 2.77
C VAL A 121 -9.16 -35.93 3.77
N GLU A 122 -8.89 -35.85 5.06
CA GLU A 122 -9.85 -36.25 6.10
C GLU A 122 -11.17 -35.49 5.97
N GLN A 123 -11.12 -34.18 5.77
CA GLN A 123 -12.32 -33.35 5.58
C GLN A 123 -13.15 -33.80 4.37
N VAL A 124 -12.50 -34.11 3.25
CA VAL A 124 -13.18 -34.61 2.05
C VAL A 124 -13.80 -35.98 2.29
N LEU A 125 -13.07 -36.90 2.93
CA LEU A 125 -13.58 -38.23 3.28
C LEU A 125 -14.80 -38.16 4.18
N ARG A 126 -14.75 -37.36 5.24
CA ARG A 126 -15.89 -37.15 6.17
C ARG A 126 -17.10 -36.54 5.47
N LYS A 127 -16.89 -35.62 4.54
CA LYS A 127 -17.97 -35.06 3.70
C LYS A 127 -18.73 -36.13 2.92
N HIS A 128 -18.05 -37.21 2.56
CA HIS A 128 -18.63 -38.37 1.88
C HIS A 128 -19.12 -39.47 2.82
N GLY A 129 -19.20 -39.19 4.13
CA GLY A 129 -19.75 -40.10 5.12
C GLY A 129 -18.79 -41.21 5.57
N LEU A 130 -17.47 -41.07 5.28
CA LEU A 130 -16.49 -41.97 5.86
C LEU A 130 -16.12 -41.48 7.25
N GLU A 131 -16.28 -42.36 8.24
CA GLU A 131 -15.99 -42.05 9.64
C GLU A 131 -14.60 -42.56 10.06
N GLY A 132 -14.15 -42.21 11.29
CA GLY A 132 -12.81 -42.52 11.74
C GLY A 132 -12.43 -44.01 11.77
N ALA A 133 -13.42 -44.93 11.73
CA ALA A 133 -13.16 -46.39 11.61
C ALA A 133 -13.01 -46.85 10.14
N ASP A 134 -13.27 -45.99 9.16
CA ASP A 134 -13.20 -46.33 7.74
C ASP A 134 -11.86 -46.00 7.13
N PHE A 135 -11.08 -45.12 7.79
CA PHE A 135 -9.74 -44.76 7.36
C PHE A 135 -8.81 -44.43 8.53
N GLU A 136 -7.51 -44.62 8.31
CA GLU A 136 -6.47 -44.34 9.30
C GLU A 136 -5.27 -43.72 8.60
N PHE A 137 -4.71 -42.66 9.19
CA PHE A 137 -3.43 -42.08 8.77
C PHE A 137 -2.31 -42.65 9.66
N ARG A 138 -1.44 -43.45 9.08
CA ARG A 138 -0.20 -44.01 9.69
C ARG A 138 0.97 -43.26 9.10
N LEU A 139 1.21 -42.05 9.59
CA LEU A 139 2.23 -41.14 9.08
C LEU A 139 3.38 -41.05 10.07
N GLU A 140 4.60 -41.24 9.56
CA GLU A 140 5.83 -41.01 10.32
C GLU A 140 6.24 -39.56 10.33
N ARG A 141 5.75 -38.75 9.38
CA ARG A 141 6.02 -37.32 9.25
C ARG A 141 4.86 -36.47 9.69
N THR A 142 5.17 -35.26 10.18
CA THR A 142 4.18 -34.21 10.42
C THR A 142 4.12 -33.30 9.21
N TYR A 143 2.95 -33.12 8.64
CA TYR A 143 2.73 -32.26 7.48
C TYR A 143 2.33 -30.86 7.91
N PRO A 144 3.05 -29.80 7.44
CA PRO A 144 2.73 -28.44 7.81
C PRO A 144 1.41 -27.96 7.16
N PRO A 145 0.69 -27.03 7.77
CA PRO A 145 -0.45 -26.41 7.13
C PRO A 145 0.01 -25.53 5.95
N ARG A 146 -0.60 -25.75 4.80
CA ARG A 146 -0.42 -24.90 3.62
C ARG A 146 -1.35 -23.70 3.71
N GLU A 147 -0.91 -22.54 3.21
CA GLU A 147 -1.75 -21.35 3.15
C GLU A 147 -3.00 -21.59 2.32
N ILE A 148 -2.84 -22.30 1.20
CA ILE A 148 -3.91 -22.62 0.27
C ILE A 148 -3.69 -24.00 -0.35
N ILE A 149 -4.78 -24.73 -0.48
CA ILE A 149 -4.89 -25.92 -1.31
C ILE A 149 -6.16 -25.74 -2.13
N THR A 150 -6.02 -25.66 -3.42
CA THR A 150 -7.16 -25.41 -4.33
C THR A 150 -7.59 -26.69 -5.03
N GLN A 151 -8.88 -26.98 -5.01
CA GLN A 151 -9.51 -27.95 -5.90
C GLN A 151 -10.08 -27.17 -7.09
N TRP A 152 -9.64 -27.48 -8.29
CA TRP A 152 -10.05 -26.78 -9.49
C TRP A 152 -10.59 -27.72 -10.56
N ARG A 153 -11.92 -27.74 -10.71
CA ARG A 153 -12.61 -28.57 -11.73
C ARG A 153 -12.25 -30.07 -11.66
N GLU A 154 -11.87 -30.52 -10.49
CA GLU A 154 -11.52 -31.92 -10.21
C GLU A 154 -12.69 -32.64 -9.53
N THR A 155 -12.79 -33.94 -9.73
CA THR A 155 -13.62 -34.74 -8.83
C THR A 155 -12.94 -34.84 -7.45
N ASP A 156 -13.73 -35.09 -6.42
CA ASP A 156 -13.16 -35.23 -5.06
C ASP A 156 -12.11 -36.35 -5.01
N LEU A 157 -12.32 -37.44 -5.77
CA LEU A 157 -11.32 -38.51 -5.92
C LEU A 157 -10.04 -38.04 -6.62
N GLN A 158 -10.17 -37.30 -7.74
CA GLN A 158 -9.00 -36.77 -8.46
C GLN A 158 -8.21 -35.81 -7.54
N PHE A 159 -8.90 -34.99 -6.81
CA PHE A 159 -8.33 -34.02 -5.91
C PHE A 159 -7.53 -34.67 -4.78
N ILE A 160 -8.13 -35.60 -4.02
CA ILE A 160 -7.39 -36.27 -2.92
C ILE A 160 -6.21 -37.09 -3.46
N ARG A 161 -6.35 -37.77 -4.61
CA ARG A 161 -5.25 -38.49 -5.24
C ARG A 161 -4.11 -37.57 -5.61
N ARG A 162 -4.40 -36.38 -6.13
CA ARG A 162 -3.39 -35.38 -6.52
C ARG A 162 -2.64 -34.87 -5.31
N ILE A 163 -3.34 -34.36 -4.28
CA ILE A 163 -2.67 -33.75 -3.12
C ILE A 163 -1.90 -34.80 -2.29
N LEU A 164 -2.38 -36.05 -2.19
CA LEU A 164 -1.64 -37.13 -1.57
C LEU A 164 -0.39 -37.49 -2.41
N SER A 165 -0.51 -37.54 -3.73
CA SER A 165 0.63 -37.77 -4.59
C SER A 165 1.67 -36.66 -4.47
N GLU A 166 1.28 -35.40 -4.33
CA GLU A 166 2.20 -34.27 -4.18
C GLU A 166 3.15 -34.45 -2.99
N VAL A 167 2.64 -34.96 -1.87
CA VAL A 167 3.43 -35.17 -0.65
C VAL A 167 3.91 -36.59 -0.45
N GLY A 168 3.64 -37.47 -1.43
CA GLY A 168 4.14 -38.85 -1.43
C GLY A 168 3.44 -39.80 -0.48
N ILE A 169 2.26 -39.46 0.03
CA ILE A 169 1.43 -40.34 0.83
C ILE A 169 0.75 -41.33 -0.11
N TYR A 170 0.92 -42.60 0.14
CA TYR A 170 0.21 -43.67 -0.55
C TYR A 170 -0.92 -44.21 0.36
N TRP A 171 -1.88 -44.92 -0.22
CA TRP A 171 -2.85 -45.71 0.55
C TRP A 171 -3.01 -47.09 -0.01
N ARG A 172 -3.43 -47.99 0.86
CA ARG A 172 -3.88 -49.33 0.57
C ARG A 172 -5.26 -49.58 1.14
N THR A 173 -5.99 -50.52 0.55
CA THR A 173 -7.29 -50.90 1.06
C THR A 173 -7.15 -52.18 1.88
N GLU A 174 -7.75 -52.21 3.06
CA GLU A 174 -7.96 -53.37 3.89
C GLU A 174 -9.45 -53.71 3.93
N MET A 175 -9.79 -54.97 4.19
CA MET A 175 -11.17 -55.41 4.35
C MET A 175 -11.47 -55.64 5.80
N ASP A 176 -12.51 -54.97 6.33
CA ASP A 176 -13.05 -55.21 7.68
C ASP A 176 -14.17 -56.26 7.59
N ASP A 177 -13.82 -57.52 7.78
CA ASP A 177 -14.80 -58.62 7.76
C ASP A 177 -15.87 -58.56 8.86
N THR A 178 -15.63 -57.81 9.91
CA THR A 178 -16.62 -57.62 11.03
C THR A 178 -17.73 -56.66 10.59
N ARG A 179 -17.36 -55.57 9.93
CA ARG A 179 -18.32 -54.56 9.47
C ARG A 179 -18.76 -54.80 8.02
N GLU A 180 -18.11 -55.73 7.33
CA GLU A 180 -18.27 -56.02 5.91
C GLU A 180 -18.07 -54.78 5.04
N LEU A 181 -17.00 -53.99 5.33
CA LEU A 181 -16.65 -52.76 4.64
C LEU A 181 -15.18 -52.74 4.22
N ASP A 182 -14.88 -51.94 3.22
CA ASP A 182 -13.52 -51.58 2.86
C ASP A 182 -13.01 -50.41 3.75
N THR A 183 -11.76 -50.52 4.17
CA THR A 183 -11.07 -49.53 4.99
C THR A 183 -9.78 -49.07 4.31
N TYR A 184 -9.33 -47.85 4.65
CA TYR A 184 -8.21 -47.24 3.94
C TYR A 184 -7.10 -46.86 4.91
N ILE A 185 -5.87 -47.33 4.61
CA ILE A 185 -4.69 -46.97 5.39
C ILE A 185 -3.83 -46.04 4.55
N PHE A 186 -3.71 -44.78 4.98
CA PHE A 186 -2.85 -43.75 4.38
C PHE A 186 -1.50 -43.78 5.07
N ALA A 187 -0.41 -43.87 4.31
CA ALA A 187 0.93 -44.02 4.87
C ALA A 187 2.00 -43.31 4.02
N ASP A 188 3.11 -42.94 4.66
CA ASP A 188 4.23 -42.25 4.02
C ASP A 188 5.59 -42.95 4.18
N SER A 189 5.60 -44.14 4.77
CA SER A 189 6.79 -44.89 5.10
C SER A 189 6.63 -46.38 4.75
N GLN A 190 7.77 -47.06 4.42
CA GLN A 190 7.84 -48.50 4.24
C GLN A 190 7.55 -49.29 5.53
N LEU A 191 7.62 -48.65 6.70
CA LEU A 191 7.28 -49.27 7.98
C LEU A 191 5.80 -49.70 8.07
N ASN A 192 4.97 -49.08 7.25
CA ASN A 192 3.54 -49.34 7.23
C ASN A 192 3.07 -50.34 6.18
N TYR A 193 4.00 -51.06 5.55
CA TYR A 193 3.67 -52.21 4.73
C TYR A 193 3.21 -53.39 5.62
N GLN A 194 2.55 -54.37 5.01
CA GLN A 194 2.17 -55.62 5.64
C GLN A 194 3.26 -56.65 5.40
N PHE A 195 3.96 -57.02 6.43
CA PHE A 195 5.05 -58.01 6.38
C PHE A 195 4.56 -59.42 6.65
N ASP A 196 5.47 -60.41 6.67
CA ASP A 196 5.26 -61.83 6.95
C ASP A 196 4.38 -62.56 5.93
N VAL A 197 4.27 -62.08 4.72
CA VAL A 197 3.60 -62.78 3.61
C VAL A 197 4.62 -63.67 2.92
N ARG A 198 4.59 -64.94 3.22
CA ARG A 198 5.55 -65.96 2.74
C ARG A 198 4.89 -66.99 1.87
N LEU A 199 5.38 -67.18 0.65
CA LEU A 199 4.88 -68.17 -0.27
C LEU A 199 6.06 -68.95 -0.90
N PRO A 200 5.91 -70.28 -1.11
CA PRO A 200 6.93 -71.03 -1.81
C PRO A 200 7.04 -70.56 -3.26
N TYR A 201 8.31 -70.42 -3.73
CA TYR A 201 8.61 -70.22 -5.12
C TYR A 201 8.70 -71.55 -5.85
N SER A 202 7.61 -71.88 -6.49
CA SER A 202 7.54 -73.15 -7.26
C SER A 202 6.49 -73.03 -8.33
N GLU A 203 6.81 -73.51 -9.51
CA GLU A 203 5.81 -73.66 -10.56
C GLU A 203 4.79 -74.75 -10.23
N PRO A 204 3.50 -74.48 -10.43
CA PRO A 204 2.48 -75.47 -10.14
C PRO A 204 2.67 -76.68 -11.07
N SER A 205 3.06 -77.79 -10.52
CA SER A 205 3.22 -79.08 -11.29
C SER A 205 1.92 -79.88 -11.25
N GLY A 206 1.33 -80.09 -12.42
CA GLY A 206 0.20 -80.95 -12.59
C GLY A 206 -1.19 -80.37 -12.74
N LEU A 207 -2.15 -81.20 -13.04
CA LEU A 207 -3.55 -80.88 -13.39
C LEU A 207 -4.46 -80.67 -12.15
N PHE A 208 -3.94 -80.64 -10.92
CA PHE A 208 -4.76 -80.55 -9.68
C PHE A 208 -5.00 -79.14 -9.19
N ASP A 209 -6.24 -78.87 -9.09
CA ASP A 209 -6.79 -77.63 -8.40
C ASP A 209 -6.82 -77.90 -6.88
N GLY A 210 -5.75 -77.67 -6.22
CA GLY A 210 -5.56 -77.98 -4.80
C GLY A 210 -4.08 -78.00 -4.43
N ALA A 211 -3.23 -77.48 -5.28
CA ALA A 211 -1.88 -77.22 -4.96
C ALA A 211 -1.77 -76.16 -3.86
N ALA A 212 -0.76 -76.33 -3.00
CA ALA A 212 -0.41 -75.30 -2.03
C ALA A 212 -0.21 -73.94 -2.75
N GLU A 213 -0.62 -72.88 -2.08
CA GLU A 213 -0.41 -71.51 -2.61
C GLU A 213 1.06 -71.28 -2.86
N SER A 214 1.40 -70.76 -4.02
CA SER A 214 2.78 -70.53 -4.47
C SER A 214 2.88 -69.33 -5.44
N VAL A 215 4.12 -68.96 -5.74
CA VAL A 215 4.42 -67.94 -6.75
C VAL A 215 5.32 -68.52 -7.82
N TRP A 216 5.14 -68.08 -9.09
CA TRP A 216 5.88 -68.57 -10.23
C TRP A 216 5.98 -67.60 -11.39
N ASP A 217 6.71 -67.94 -12.48
CA ASP A 217 6.88 -67.13 -13.69
C ASP A 217 7.31 -65.72 -13.41
N VAL A 218 8.36 -65.57 -12.59
CA VAL A 218 8.90 -64.30 -12.21
C VAL A 218 9.61 -63.63 -13.38
N ARG A 219 9.25 -62.40 -13.65
CA ARG A 219 9.88 -61.52 -14.64
C ARG A 219 10.33 -60.25 -13.99
N THR A 220 11.53 -59.80 -14.34
CA THR A 220 12.13 -58.59 -13.80
C THR A 220 12.48 -57.60 -14.91
N TRP A 221 12.29 -56.35 -14.66
CA TRP A 221 12.73 -55.25 -15.54
C TRP A 221 13.62 -54.35 -14.73
N HIS A 222 14.75 -53.97 -15.29
CA HIS A 222 15.68 -53.02 -14.71
C HIS A 222 15.91 -51.88 -15.71
N ASN A 223 15.68 -50.66 -15.26
CA ASN A 223 15.85 -49.46 -16.06
C ASN A 223 16.87 -48.53 -15.37
N ILE A 224 17.56 -47.73 -16.16
CA ILE A 224 18.43 -46.68 -15.66
C ILE A 224 17.50 -45.63 -15.03
N ALA A 225 17.83 -45.18 -13.81
CA ALA A 225 17.14 -44.07 -13.15
C ALA A 225 17.96 -42.78 -13.17
N THR A 226 17.34 -41.68 -12.88
CA THR A 226 18.01 -40.39 -12.67
C THR A 226 18.92 -40.45 -11.42
N GLY A 227 20.11 -39.87 -11.48
CA GLY A 227 21.11 -39.93 -10.40
C GLY A 227 20.86 -38.89 -9.31
N THR A 228 20.40 -37.73 -9.70
CA THR A 228 20.10 -36.62 -8.79
C THR A 228 18.83 -35.88 -9.21
N VAL A 229 18.12 -35.32 -8.26
CA VAL A 229 17.02 -34.40 -8.52
C VAL A 229 17.35 -33.06 -7.87
N ALA A 230 17.33 -32.01 -8.68
CA ALA A 230 17.48 -30.65 -8.25
C ALA A 230 16.15 -29.90 -8.35
N THR A 231 15.81 -29.13 -7.32
CA THR A 231 14.61 -28.26 -7.29
C THR A 231 15.00 -26.83 -7.06
N ARG A 232 14.24 -25.89 -7.61
CA ARG A 232 14.33 -24.47 -7.31
C ARG A 232 12.95 -23.86 -7.31
N ASP A 233 12.70 -22.96 -6.38
CA ASP A 233 11.48 -22.15 -6.32
C ASP A 233 11.79 -20.70 -5.99
N TYR A 234 10.78 -19.87 -6.02
CA TYR A 234 10.84 -18.46 -5.63
C TYR A 234 9.79 -18.16 -4.58
N ASN A 235 10.24 -17.69 -3.41
CA ASN A 235 9.35 -17.22 -2.36
C ASN A 235 9.51 -15.69 -2.21
N TYR A 236 8.48 -14.93 -2.55
CA TYR A 236 8.49 -13.47 -2.45
C TYR A 236 8.63 -12.95 -1.01
N ARG A 237 8.35 -13.78 0.01
CA ARG A 237 8.48 -13.41 1.42
C ARG A 237 9.93 -13.41 1.88
N THR A 238 10.75 -14.21 1.21
CA THR A 238 12.18 -14.37 1.44
C THR A 238 12.96 -14.20 0.12
N ALA A 239 12.64 -13.13 -0.62
CA ALA A 239 13.06 -12.93 -2.02
C ALA A 239 14.58 -12.97 -2.27
N ALA A 240 15.39 -12.69 -1.25
CA ALA A 240 16.85 -12.73 -1.32
C ALA A 240 17.46 -14.08 -0.90
N THR A 241 16.65 -15.02 -0.38
CA THR A 241 17.12 -16.32 0.08
C THR A 241 17.13 -17.30 -1.10
N PRO A 242 18.26 -17.96 -1.39
CA PRO A 242 18.31 -19.01 -2.39
C PRO A 242 17.36 -20.16 -2.01
N MET A 243 16.60 -20.63 -2.99
CA MET A 243 15.60 -21.67 -2.82
C MET A 243 15.97 -22.90 -3.65
N ASP A 244 17.21 -23.36 -3.52
CA ASP A 244 17.76 -24.50 -4.24
C ASP A 244 17.89 -25.70 -3.30
N ALA A 245 17.62 -26.90 -3.80
CA ALA A 245 17.91 -28.15 -3.13
C ALA A 245 18.26 -29.23 -4.15
N THR A 246 19.28 -30.03 -3.88
CA THR A 246 19.71 -31.14 -4.74
C THR A 246 19.89 -32.41 -3.92
N VAL A 247 19.14 -33.45 -4.25
CA VAL A 247 19.14 -34.70 -3.48
C VAL A 247 19.45 -35.89 -4.38
N SER A 248 20.29 -36.81 -3.83
CA SER A 248 20.52 -38.14 -4.37
C SER A 248 20.24 -39.18 -3.28
N VAL A 249 19.14 -39.90 -3.42
CA VAL A 249 18.78 -41.00 -2.51
C VAL A 249 19.67 -42.21 -2.79
N ARG A 250 20.27 -42.75 -1.75
CA ARG A 250 21.11 -43.95 -1.85
C ARG A 250 20.27 -45.13 -2.30
N SER A 251 20.72 -45.81 -3.37
CA SER A 251 20.06 -46.99 -3.94
C SER A 251 21.08 -47.87 -4.63
N ASP A 252 20.66 -49.08 -4.96
CA ASP A 252 21.44 -50.02 -5.75
C ASP A 252 21.10 -49.96 -7.26
N ALA A 253 20.25 -48.99 -7.64
CA ALA A 253 19.88 -48.74 -9.03
C ALA A 253 21.06 -48.14 -9.83
N VAL A 254 21.16 -48.51 -11.11
CA VAL A 254 22.08 -47.84 -12.04
C VAL A 254 21.49 -46.49 -12.39
N THR A 255 22.21 -45.43 -12.03
CA THR A 255 21.71 -44.06 -12.17
C THR A 255 22.63 -43.20 -13.03
N THR A 256 22.08 -42.18 -13.69
CA THR A 256 22.83 -41.17 -14.45
C THR A 256 22.04 -39.88 -14.57
N GLY A 257 22.74 -38.77 -14.77
CA GLY A 257 22.15 -37.45 -15.04
C GLY A 257 21.45 -36.80 -13.85
N GLU A 258 20.91 -35.64 -14.14
CA GLU A 258 20.16 -34.81 -13.20
C GLU A 258 18.78 -34.49 -13.78
N HIS A 259 17.77 -34.54 -12.93
CA HIS A 259 16.42 -34.06 -13.22
C HIS A 259 16.20 -32.75 -12.50
N TYR A 260 16.26 -31.62 -13.22
CA TYR A 260 16.01 -30.31 -12.68
C TYR A 260 14.53 -29.94 -12.75
N ARG A 261 13.96 -29.43 -11.64
CA ARG A 261 12.56 -29.03 -11.51
C ARG A 261 12.50 -27.58 -11.00
N TYR A 262 11.83 -26.71 -11.74
CA TYR A 262 11.59 -25.33 -11.36
C TYR A 262 10.11 -25.11 -11.01
N ALA A 263 9.87 -24.22 -10.04
CA ALA A 263 8.53 -23.86 -9.58
C ALA A 263 7.75 -25.04 -8.93
N ALA A 264 8.45 -25.90 -8.21
CA ALA A 264 7.81 -26.77 -7.24
C ALA A 264 7.56 -25.93 -5.98
N PRO A 265 6.30 -25.64 -5.59
CA PRO A 265 6.00 -24.70 -4.52
C PRO A 265 6.43 -25.26 -3.17
N TYR A 266 7.37 -24.58 -2.52
CA TYR A 266 7.78 -24.82 -1.14
C TYR A 266 8.18 -23.49 -0.47
N ARG A 267 8.15 -23.46 0.87
CA ARG A 267 8.46 -22.22 1.62
C ARG A 267 9.94 -22.06 1.89
N ASP A 268 10.61 -23.14 2.17
CA ASP A 268 12.01 -23.21 2.57
C ASP A 268 12.75 -24.29 1.76
N ALA A 269 14.03 -24.04 1.47
CA ALA A 269 14.84 -25.02 0.74
C ALA A 269 15.07 -26.29 1.55
N GLY A 270 15.19 -26.19 2.86
CA GLY A 270 15.54 -27.29 3.76
C GLY A 270 17.02 -27.69 3.66
N ASP A 271 17.40 -28.71 4.43
CA ASP A 271 18.74 -29.32 4.39
C ASP A 271 18.75 -30.49 3.41
N ASP A 272 19.38 -30.30 2.25
CA ASP A 272 19.48 -31.32 1.20
C ASP A 272 20.54 -32.41 1.49
N ALA A 273 21.40 -32.20 2.48
CA ALA A 273 22.31 -33.21 2.99
C ALA A 273 21.65 -34.18 4.00
N SER A 274 20.50 -33.76 4.56
CA SER A 274 19.77 -34.58 5.53
C SER A 274 19.14 -35.82 4.88
N PRO A 275 19.30 -37.01 5.46
CA PRO A 275 18.58 -38.20 5.03
C PRO A 275 17.08 -38.09 5.26
N GLU A 276 16.64 -37.20 6.17
CA GLU A 276 15.25 -36.91 6.51
C GLU A 276 15.03 -35.40 6.51
N PRO A 277 14.93 -34.79 5.32
CA PRO A 277 14.70 -33.35 5.22
C PRO A 277 13.35 -32.96 5.81
N GLU A 278 13.25 -31.69 6.22
CA GLU A 278 12.01 -31.12 6.74
C GLU A 278 10.85 -31.31 5.76
N THR A 279 9.71 -31.73 6.26
CA THR A 279 8.54 -32.06 5.45
C THR A 279 8.05 -30.82 4.65
N GLU A 280 7.81 -31.03 3.37
CA GLU A 280 7.42 -29.99 2.40
C GLU A 280 8.47 -28.89 2.16
N SER A 281 9.74 -29.14 2.50
CA SER A 281 10.86 -28.32 2.05
C SER A 281 11.28 -28.67 0.61
N GLY A 282 12.13 -27.83 0.00
CA GLY A 282 12.71 -28.11 -1.32
C GLY A 282 13.46 -29.43 -1.35
N ALA A 283 14.25 -29.73 -0.31
CA ALA A 283 14.97 -30.99 -0.15
C ALA A 283 14.02 -32.18 -0.01
N PHE A 284 12.91 -32.03 0.72
CA PHE A 284 11.87 -33.06 0.79
C PHE A 284 11.29 -33.38 -0.59
N TYR A 285 10.92 -32.37 -1.36
CA TYR A 285 10.36 -32.60 -2.71
C TYR A 285 11.39 -33.15 -3.67
N ALA A 286 12.63 -32.70 -3.63
CA ALA A 286 13.71 -33.27 -4.42
C ALA A 286 13.90 -34.76 -4.09
N ARG A 287 13.88 -35.12 -2.80
CA ARG A 287 13.95 -36.52 -2.36
C ARG A 287 12.76 -37.34 -2.85
N LEU A 288 11.55 -36.85 -2.68
CA LEU A 288 10.32 -37.50 -3.10
C LEU A 288 10.30 -37.78 -4.60
N HIS A 289 10.74 -36.83 -5.42
CA HIS A 289 10.84 -37.00 -6.86
C HIS A 289 11.90 -38.02 -7.21
N HIS A 290 13.03 -38.03 -6.53
CA HIS A 290 14.07 -39.05 -6.76
C HIS A 290 13.58 -40.45 -6.37
N GLU A 291 12.86 -40.60 -5.24
CA GLU A 291 12.25 -41.87 -4.84
C GLU A 291 11.26 -42.37 -5.89
N ARG A 292 10.50 -41.52 -6.56
CA ARG A 292 9.63 -41.90 -7.69
C ARG A 292 10.42 -42.46 -8.88
N GLU A 293 11.53 -41.83 -9.21
CA GLU A 293 12.42 -42.34 -10.28
C GLU A 293 13.00 -43.72 -9.90
N LEU A 294 13.41 -43.87 -8.64
CA LEU A 294 13.91 -45.15 -8.13
C LEU A 294 12.83 -46.24 -8.11
N ASN A 295 11.59 -45.92 -7.75
CA ASN A 295 10.48 -46.87 -7.82
C ASN A 295 10.23 -47.41 -9.22
N ARG A 296 10.65 -46.70 -10.27
CA ARG A 296 10.54 -47.13 -11.67
C ARG A 296 11.76 -47.88 -12.18
N SER A 297 12.87 -47.86 -11.44
CA SER A 297 14.13 -48.47 -11.87
C SER A 297 14.07 -49.99 -11.95
N ALA A 298 13.32 -50.59 -11.00
CA ALA A 298 13.14 -52.04 -11.00
C ALA A 298 11.66 -52.40 -10.83
N ARG A 299 11.20 -53.34 -11.65
CA ARG A 299 9.84 -53.88 -11.56
C ARG A 299 9.87 -55.40 -11.59
N ILE A 300 8.96 -55.95 -10.83
CA ILE A 300 8.81 -57.41 -10.74
C ILE A 300 7.37 -57.75 -11.09
N HIS A 301 7.22 -58.76 -11.94
CA HIS A 301 5.93 -59.34 -12.26
C HIS A 301 6.01 -60.85 -11.99
N LEU A 302 4.99 -61.38 -11.32
CA LEU A 302 4.87 -62.80 -11.01
C LEU A 302 3.41 -63.25 -11.02
N PHE A 303 3.20 -64.54 -11.06
CA PHE A 303 1.89 -65.13 -10.94
C PHE A 303 1.78 -65.92 -9.63
N SER A 304 0.53 -66.09 -9.17
CA SER A 304 0.20 -66.84 -7.98
C SER A 304 -1.19 -67.44 -8.10
N ASN A 305 -1.52 -68.37 -7.22
CA ASN A 305 -2.86 -68.87 -6.93
C ASN A 305 -3.36 -68.46 -5.56
N ALA A 306 -2.59 -67.63 -4.82
CA ALA A 306 -2.91 -67.17 -3.49
C ALA A 306 -3.90 -65.99 -3.56
N ALA A 307 -5.11 -66.19 -3.07
CA ALA A 307 -6.17 -65.17 -3.08
C ALA A 307 -5.92 -63.97 -2.11
N HIS A 308 -5.17 -64.21 -1.04
CA HIS A 308 -4.90 -63.23 0.01
C HIS A 308 -3.86 -62.17 -0.34
N LEU A 309 -3.15 -62.31 -1.47
CA LEU A 309 -2.21 -61.27 -1.90
C LEU A 309 -2.93 -59.94 -2.19
N THR A 310 -2.44 -58.85 -1.62
CA THR A 310 -3.00 -57.51 -1.79
C THR A 310 -1.92 -56.44 -1.91
N PRO A 311 -2.18 -55.32 -2.56
CA PRO A 311 -1.22 -54.20 -2.63
C PRO A 311 -0.82 -53.70 -1.23
N GLY A 312 0.47 -53.36 -1.06
CA GLY A 312 1.03 -52.93 0.22
C GLY A 312 1.58 -54.05 1.09
N GLN A 313 1.46 -55.31 0.67
CA GLN A 313 2.15 -56.44 1.28
C GLN A 313 3.60 -56.52 0.77
N VAL A 314 4.49 -57.01 1.63
CA VAL A 314 5.85 -57.44 1.27
C VAL A 314 5.82 -58.95 1.18
N LEU A 315 5.90 -59.47 -0.04
CA LEU A 315 5.94 -60.89 -0.33
C LEU A 315 7.39 -61.37 -0.26
N GLU A 316 7.63 -62.35 0.60
CA GLU A 316 8.89 -63.06 0.73
C GLU A 316 8.78 -64.45 0.09
N PRO A 317 9.18 -64.64 -1.20
CA PRO A 317 9.17 -65.92 -1.79
C PRO A 317 10.17 -66.86 -1.11
N GLN A 318 9.78 -68.12 -0.83
CA GLN A 318 10.57 -69.09 -0.12
C GLN A 318 11.12 -70.19 -1.08
N GLY A 319 12.37 -70.57 -0.89
CA GLY A 319 13.00 -71.63 -1.72
C GLY A 319 14.23 -71.09 -2.46
N ASP A 320 14.54 -71.71 -3.63
CA ASP A 320 15.64 -71.27 -4.49
C ASP A 320 15.20 -70.09 -5.36
N VAL A 321 15.26 -68.87 -4.74
CA VAL A 321 14.79 -67.67 -5.37
C VAL A 321 15.93 -66.93 -6.09
N ILE A 322 15.60 -66.12 -7.09
CA ILE A 322 16.54 -65.25 -7.77
C ILE A 322 16.88 -64.04 -6.87
N THR A 323 18.08 -63.50 -7.00
CA THR A 323 18.60 -62.41 -6.19
C THR A 323 17.64 -61.19 -6.11
N ALA A 324 16.92 -60.91 -7.17
CA ALA A 324 15.94 -59.80 -7.21
C ALA A 324 14.76 -59.98 -6.24
N LEU A 325 14.57 -61.16 -5.64
CA LEU A 325 13.48 -61.49 -4.71
C LEU A 325 13.97 -61.69 -3.27
N GLU A 326 15.29 -61.71 -3.02
CA GLU A 326 15.88 -62.08 -1.71
C GLU A 326 15.43 -61.14 -0.60
N GLU A 327 15.27 -59.83 -0.86
CA GLU A 327 14.81 -58.83 0.13
C GLU A 327 13.29 -58.71 0.19
N GLY A 328 12.56 -59.48 -0.67
CA GLY A 328 11.10 -59.38 -0.78
C GLY A 328 10.61 -58.43 -1.87
N VAL A 329 9.32 -58.49 -2.12
CA VAL A 329 8.64 -57.74 -3.17
C VAL A 329 7.49 -56.95 -2.56
N VAL A 330 7.51 -55.63 -2.69
CA VAL A 330 6.37 -54.77 -2.34
C VAL A 330 5.33 -54.87 -3.45
N LEU A 331 4.15 -55.38 -3.12
CA LEU A 331 3.07 -55.55 -4.08
C LEU A 331 2.43 -54.20 -4.38
N THR A 332 2.48 -53.74 -5.62
CA THR A 332 1.93 -52.42 -6.03
C THR A 332 0.61 -52.53 -6.79
N LEU A 333 0.42 -53.61 -7.52
CA LEU A 333 -0.81 -53.92 -8.27
C LEU A 333 -1.01 -55.44 -8.27
N VAL A 334 -2.21 -55.86 -7.92
CA VAL A 334 -2.64 -57.24 -7.97
C VAL A 334 -3.90 -57.33 -8.82
N THR A 335 -3.89 -58.27 -9.80
CA THR A 335 -5.07 -58.57 -10.59
C THR A 335 -5.46 -60.02 -10.41
N TYR A 336 -6.76 -60.25 -10.36
CA TYR A 336 -7.35 -61.55 -10.09
C TYR A 336 -8.26 -61.94 -11.27
N ARG A 337 -8.20 -63.18 -11.63
CA ARG A 337 -9.11 -63.79 -12.61
C ARG A 337 -9.51 -65.18 -12.14
N GLY A 338 -10.77 -65.45 -12.19
CA GLY A 338 -11.29 -66.77 -11.89
C GLY A 338 -12.65 -66.97 -12.56
N ALA A 339 -12.98 -68.22 -12.75
CA ALA A 339 -14.28 -68.63 -13.25
C ALA A 339 -14.67 -69.92 -12.54
N ARG A 340 -15.95 -70.28 -12.64
CA ARG A 340 -16.47 -71.48 -12.03
C ARG A 340 -15.73 -72.80 -12.52
N ASP A 341 -15.33 -72.78 -13.78
CA ASP A 341 -14.67 -73.90 -14.51
C ASP A 341 -13.16 -73.71 -14.64
N SER A 342 -12.59 -72.64 -14.04
CA SER A 342 -11.14 -72.43 -14.14
C SER A 342 -10.53 -72.10 -12.78
N ARG A 343 -9.19 -72.27 -12.73
CA ARG A 343 -8.43 -71.91 -11.50
C ARG A 343 -8.40 -70.43 -11.27
N LEU A 344 -8.21 -70.04 -10.02
CA LEU A 344 -7.86 -68.66 -9.65
C LEU A 344 -6.45 -68.37 -10.19
N HIS A 345 -6.35 -67.25 -10.88
CA HIS A 345 -5.12 -66.75 -11.44
C HIS A 345 -4.89 -65.34 -10.91
N VAL A 346 -3.83 -65.17 -10.13
CA VAL A 346 -3.41 -63.91 -9.55
C VAL A 346 -2.14 -63.43 -10.26
N SER A 347 -2.17 -62.27 -10.80
CA SER A 347 -1.01 -61.64 -11.45
C SER A 347 -0.60 -60.45 -10.61
N VAL A 348 0.65 -60.42 -10.23
CA VAL A 348 1.18 -59.43 -9.26
C VAL A 348 2.26 -58.61 -9.92
N TRP A 349 2.14 -57.30 -9.79
CA TRP A 349 3.20 -56.37 -10.08
C TRP A 349 3.72 -55.77 -8.78
N GLY A 350 5.04 -55.62 -8.68
CA GLY A 350 5.69 -55.07 -7.51
C GLY A 350 7.05 -54.44 -7.84
N MET A 351 7.67 -53.97 -6.80
CA MET A 351 9.04 -53.47 -6.80
C MET A 351 9.84 -54.17 -5.71
N PRO A 352 11.18 -54.25 -5.79
CA PRO A 352 12.01 -54.78 -4.71
C PRO A 352 11.76 -53.99 -3.42
N TYR A 353 11.63 -54.70 -2.30
CA TYR A 353 11.58 -54.05 -0.98
C TYR A 353 12.95 -53.45 -0.65
N THR A 354 12.97 -52.30 -0.01
CA THR A 354 14.19 -51.68 0.54
C THR A 354 13.84 -50.85 1.77
N GLU A 355 14.75 -50.81 2.73
CA GLU A 355 14.60 -49.94 3.92
C GLU A 355 14.96 -48.48 3.65
N ARG A 356 15.54 -48.17 2.46
CA ARG A 356 16.09 -46.85 2.15
C ARG A 356 15.07 -45.86 1.63
N TYR A 357 14.02 -46.34 0.96
CA TYR A 357 12.92 -45.53 0.42
C TYR A 357 11.66 -46.36 0.27
N CYS A 358 10.52 -45.72 0.19
CA CYS A 358 9.24 -46.41 0.05
C CYS A 358 8.61 -46.20 -1.33
N PHE A 359 7.50 -46.88 -1.56
CA PHE A 359 6.65 -46.64 -2.72
C PHE A 359 6.11 -45.19 -2.65
N ARG A 360 6.23 -44.45 -3.75
CA ARG A 360 5.63 -43.13 -3.92
C ARG A 360 4.62 -43.18 -5.06
N PRO A 361 3.39 -42.67 -4.84
CA PRO A 361 2.41 -42.57 -5.91
C PRO A 361 2.97 -41.77 -7.08
N ALA A 362 2.59 -42.15 -8.30
CA ALA A 362 2.93 -41.34 -9.46
C ALA A 362 2.36 -39.92 -9.28
N GLU A 363 3.18 -38.92 -9.57
CA GLU A 363 2.75 -37.54 -9.52
C GLU A 363 1.59 -37.29 -10.48
N ILE A 364 0.51 -36.74 -9.99
CA ILE A 364 -0.62 -36.31 -10.78
C ILE A 364 -0.43 -34.80 -11.03
N PRO A 365 -0.36 -34.39 -12.32
CA PRO A 365 -0.18 -32.99 -12.65
C PRO A 365 -1.28 -32.09 -12.01
N ARG A 366 -0.88 -30.96 -11.50
CA ARG A 366 -1.82 -29.96 -11.03
C ARG A 366 -2.64 -29.42 -12.18
N PRO A 367 -3.93 -29.13 -11.98
CA PRO A 367 -4.67 -28.33 -12.94
C PRO A 367 -4.04 -26.93 -13.05
N GLU A 368 -4.04 -26.41 -14.25
CA GLU A 368 -3.53 -25.06 -14.51
C GLU A 368 -4.68 -24.08 -14.79
N ILE A 369 -4.54 -22.84 -14.32
CA ILE A 369 -5.43 -21.76 -14.64
C ILE A 369 -4.70 -20.77 -15.53
N HIS A 370 -5.08 -20.77 -16.81
CA HIS A 370 -4.57 -19.80 -17.77
C HIS A 370 -5.52 -18.57 -17.85
N GLY A 371 -4.93 -17.38 -17.79
CA GLY A 371 -5.70 -16.15 -17.74
C GLY A 371 -6.06 -15.72 -16.31
N THR A 372 -7.20 -15.10 -16.14
CA THR A 372 -7.64 -14.57 -14.86
C THR A 372 -9.02 -15.10 -14.46
N LEU A 373 -9.25 -15.18 -13.14
CA LEU A 373 -10.56 -15.46 -12.56
C LEU A 373 -11.09 -14.20 -11.83
N PRO A 374 -12.41 -13.96 -11.83
CA PRO A 374 -13.01 -12.89 -11.09
C PRO A 374 -12.97 -13.17 -9.57
N ALA A 375 -12.76 -12.11 -8.82
CA ALA A 375 -12.85 -12.11 -7.37
C ALA A 375 -13.26 -10.71 -6.89
N ARG A 376 -13.59 -10.59 -5.61
CA ARG A 376 -13.86 -9.29 -4.98
C ARG A 376 -12.97 -9.10 -3.77
N THR A 377 -12.49 -7.88 -3.59
CA THR A 377 -11.80 -7.49 -2.35
C THR A 377 -12.80 -7.50 -1.20
N GLU A 378 -12.35 -7.95 -0.03
CA GLU A 378 -13.17 -7.97 1.18
C GLU A 378 -12.55 -7.12 2.28
N SER A 379 -13.37 -6.32 2.96
CA SER A 379 -13.06 -5.66 4.24
C SER A 379 -13.85 -6.30 5.38
N ARG A 380 -13.50 -5.98 6.62
CA ARG A 380 -14.24 -6.43 7.80
C ARG A 380 -15.65 -5.86 7.86
N GLU A 381 -15.82 -4.65 7.33
CA GLU A 381 -17.10 -3.94 7.27
C GLU A 381 -17.53 -3.79 5.82
N LYS A 382 -18.79 -4.06 5.56
CA LYS A 382 -19.37 -3.91 4.23
C LYS A 382 -19.34 -2.45 3.79
N ASN A 383 -18.90 -2.20 2.55
CA ASN A 383 -18.76 -0.87 1.95
C ASN A 383 -17.77 0.06 2.70
N ASP A 384 -16.76 -0.50 3.35
CA ASP A 384 -15.69 0.29 3.93
C ASP A 384 -14.98 1.11 2.85
N ILE A 385 -14.82 2.40 3.10
CA ILE A 385 -14.11 3.33 2.20
C ILE A 385 -12.58 3.24 2.33
N TYR A 386 -12.10 2.48 3.32
CA TYR A 386 -10.69 2.22 3.53
C TYR A 386 -10.32 0.81 3.11
N ALA A 387 -9.16 0.66 2.49
CA ALA A 387 -8.66 -0.63 2.11
C ALA A 387 -8.30 -1.48 3.35
N HIS A 388 -8.74 -2.74 3.34
CA HIS A 388 -8.35 -3.72 4.35
C HIS A 388 -7.04 -4.39 3.91
N LEU A 389 -5.94 -3.98 4.52
CA LEU A 389 -4.59 -4.45 4.21
C LEU A 389 -3.96 -5.12 5.43
N ASP A 390 -3.09 -6.09 5.19
CA ASP A 390 -2.19 -6.61 6.22
C ASP A 390 -0.90 -5.77 6.32
N GLU A 391 0.00 -6.18 7.22
CA GLU A 391 1.29 -5.52 7.45
C GLU A 391 2.20 -5.46 6.20
N GLN A 392 1.97 -6.34 5.22
CA GLN A 392 2.71 -6.40 3.96
C GLN A 392 2.00 -5.70 2.80
N GLY A 393 0.85 -5.06 3.06
CA GLY A 393 0.06 -4.36 2.06
C GLY A 393 -0.68 -5.29 1.11
N ARG A 394 -1.00 -6.52 1.54
CA ARG A 394 -1.78 -7.50 0.79
C ARG A 394 -3.27 -7.31 1.06
N TYR A 395 -4.10 -7.76 0.14
CA TYR A 395 -5.56 -7.67 0.18
C TYR A 395 -6.19 -9.02 0.49
N ARG A 396 -7.29 -9.01 1.22
CA ARG A 396 -8.19 -10.16 1.25
C ARG A 396 -9.12 -10.10 0.07
N VAL A 397 -9.34 -11.28 -0.54
CA VAL A 397 -10.24 -11.41 -1.68
C VAL A 397 -11.15 -12.62 -1.50
N ARG A 398 -12.33 -12.55 -2.09
CA ARG A 398 -13.24 -13.67 -2.26
C ARG A 398 -13.29 -14.06 -3.74
N LEU A 399 -12.92 -15.30 -4.04
CA LEU A 399 -13.00 -15.83 -5.40
C LEU A 399 -14.47 -16.12 -5.75
N ASP A 400 -14.87 -15.76 -6.95
CA ASP A 400 -16.28 -15.87 -7.37
C ASP A 400 -16.80 -17.32 -7.41
N PHE A 401 -15.91 -18.29 -7.69
CA PHE A 401 -16.26 -19.70 -7.70
C PHE A 401 -16.41 -20.32 -6.30
N ASP A 402 -15.98 -19.64 -5.24
CA ASP A 402 -16.12 -20.21 -3.90
C ASP A 402 -17.55 -20.07 -3.38
N ARG A 403 -18.06 -21.20 -2.95
CA ARG A 403 -19.43 -21.36 -2.45
C ARG A 403 -19.48 -21.47 -0.92
N SER A 404 -18.35 -21.22 -0.24
CA SER A 404 -18.31 -21.24 1.21
C SER A 404 -19.07 -20.05 1.81
N ASP A 405 -19.74 -20.27 2.94
CA ASP A 405 -20.44 -19.23 3.71
C ASP A 405 -19.52 -18.59 4.76
N SER A 406 -18.31 -18.17 4.33
CA SER A 406 -17.40 -17.48 5.24
C SER A 406 -17.86 -16.05 5.49
N GLU A 407 -17.62 -15.55 6.71
CA GLU A 407 -17.91 -14.16 7.08
C GLU A 407 -17.07 -13.17 6.24
N PRO A 408 -17.63 -11.99 5.90
CA PRO A 408 -16.89 -10.93 5.19
C PRO A 408 -15.57 -10.58 5.88
N GLY A 409 -14.52 -10.38 5.10
CA GLY A 409 -13.18 -10.08 5.59
C GLY A 409 -12.39 -11.27 6.15
N TYR A 410 -13.01 -12.46 6.18
CA TYR A 410 -12.37 -13.71 6.64
C TYR A 410 -12.33 -14.79 5.56
N GLY A 411 -12.87 -14.51 4.37
CA GLY A 411 -13.05 -15.48 3.30
C GLY A 411 -11.76 -16.09 2.78
N TYR A 412 -10.73 -15.27 2.54
CA TYR A 412 -9.53 -15.76 1.86
C TYR A 412 -8.21 -15.25 2.37
N LEU A 413 -7.18 -15.76 1.72
CA LEU A 413 -5.80 -15.40 1.89
C LEU A 413 -5.54 -13.93 1.62
N TRP A 414 -4.49 -13.45 2.21
CA TRP A 414 -3.85 -12.21 1.86
C TRP A 414 -3.10 -12.35 0.54
N LEU A 415 -3.61 -11.71 -0.51
CA LEU A 415 -2.99 -11.72 -1.84
C LEU A 415 -2.30 -10.39 -2.13
N ARG A 416 -1.07 -10.47 -2.63
CA ARG A 416 -0.38 -9.28 -3.14
C ARG A 416 -0.99 -8.85 -4.48
N MET A 417 -0.92 -7.56 -4.75
CA MET A 417 -1.38 -6.97 -6.01
C MET A 417 -0.17 -6.63 -6.90
N ALA A 418 -0.22 -7.00 -8.16
CA ALA A 418 0.71 -6.50 -9.16
C ALA A 418 0.52 -4.99 -9.34
N LYS A 419 1.63 -4.26 -9.43
CA LYS A 419 1.64 -2.81 -9.57
C LYS A 419 2.52 -2.42 -10.76
N PRO A 420 2.21 -1.32 -11.46
CA PRO A 420 3.05 -0.84 -12.57
C PRO A 420 4.47 -0.48 -12.12
N TYR A 421 4.62 -0.10 -10.85
CA TYR A 421 5.88 0.33 -10.27
C TYR A 421 5.90 0.03 -8.77
N ALA A 422 6.94 -0.64 -8.27
CA ALA A 422 7.05 -1.06 -6.88
C ALA A 422 8.51 -1.10 -6.42
N GLY A 423 8.75 -0.69 -5.18
CA GLY A 423 10.01 -0.73 -4.47
C GLY A 423 9.77 -0.49 -2.98
N ASP A 424 10.84 -0.40 -2.18
CA ASP A 424 10.75 -0.19 -0.73
C ASP A 424 10.34 1.24 -0.35
N THR A 425 10.92 2.24 -1.03
CA THR A 425 10.69 3.68 -0.79
C THR A 425 9.99 4.37 -1.95
N LEU A 426 9.57 3.60 -2.98
CA LEU A 426 8.98 4.14 -4.20
C LEU A 426 7.91 3.18 -4.74
N GLY A 427 6.94 3.69 -5.49
CA GLY A 427 5.92 2.83 -6.06
C GLY A 427 4.63 3.55 -6.43
N TRP A 428 3.75 2.80 -7.08
CA TRP A 428 2.37 3.21 -7.35
C TRP A 428 1.42 2.42 -6.45
N HIS A 429 0.75 3.10 -5.53
CA HIS A 429 -0.20 2.48 -4.62
C HIS A 429 -1.56 3.19 -4.68
N THR A 430 -2.56 2.49 -5.20
CA THR A 430 -3.97 2.90 -5.20
C THR A 430 -4.74 1.81 -4.48
N PRO A 431 -5.08 2.01 -3.20
CA PRO A 431 -5.72 0.98 -2.41
C PRO A 431 -7.10 0.64 -2.94
N LEU A 432 -7.39 -0.65 -3.06
CA LEU A 432 -8.70 -1.18 -3.42
C LEU A 432 -9.58 -1.23 -2.18
N ILE A 433 -10.82 -0.78 -2.31
CA ILE A 433 -11.80 -0.80 -1.23
C ILE A 433 -12.67 -2.06 -1.30
N ASP A 434 -13.47 -2.28 -0.27
CA ASP A 434 -14.42 -3.39 -0.18
C ASP A 434 -15.31 -3.50 -1.43
N GLY A 435 -15.54 -4.72 -1.88
CA GLY A 435 -16.40 -5.02 -3.02
C GLY A 435 -15.80 -4.76 -4.41
N THR A 436 -14.57 -4.20 -4.49
CA THR A 436 -13.92 -3.97 -5.79
C THR A 436 -13.69 -5.29 -6.53
N GLU A 437 -14.19 -5.39 -7.76
CA GLU A 437 -13.88 -6.54 -8.61
C GLU A 437 -12.42 -6.54 -9.04
N VAL A 438 -11.78 -7.69 -8.90
CA VAL A 438 -10.39 -7.91 -9.26
C VAL A 438 -10.20 -9.14 -10.13
N ALA A 439 -9.26 -9.07 -11.02
CA ALA A 439 -8.80 -10.20 -11.80
C ALA A 439 -7.66 -10.89 -11.07
N ILE A 440 -7.85 -12.15 -10.70
CA ILE A 440 -6.84 -12.99 -10.07
C ILE A 440 -6.10 -13.77 -11.13
N ALA A 441 -4.81 -13.56 -11.23
CA ALA A 441 -3.90 -14.36 -12.04
C ALA A 441 -3.11 -15.33 -11.16
N TYR A 442 -2.53 -16.33 -11.80
CA TYR A 442 -1.85 -17.42 -11.14
C TYR A 442 -0.41 -17.52 -11.66
N SER A 443 0.57 -17.46 -10.78
CA SER A 443 1.99 -17.57 -11.16
C SER A 443 2.25 -18.93 -11.80
N ASN A 444 2.80 -18.94 -13.01
CA ASN A 444 3.00 -20.15 -13.82
C ASN A 444 1.73 -21.00 -14.06
N GLY A 445 0.54 -20.41 -13.91
CA GLY A 445 -0.71 -21.15 -13.95
C GLY A 445 -1.02 -21.99 -12.72
N ASP A 446 -0.17 -22.00 -11.69
CA ASP A 446 -0.33 -22.83 -10.50
C ASP A 446 -1.50 -22.32 -9.65
N ILE A 447 -2.47 -23.21 -9.44
CA ILE A 447 -3.74 -22.92 -8.74
C ILE A 447 -3.54 -22.48 -7.28
N ASP A 448 -2.40 -22.74 -6.68
CA ASP A 448 -2.08 -22.39 -5.30
C ASP A 448 -1.19 -21.13 -5.19
N LEU A 449 -0.89 -20.45 -6.31
CA LEU A 449 -0.09 -19.23 -6.37
C LEU A 449 -0.86 -18.03 -6.96
N PRO A 450 -2.02 -17.66 -6.37
CA PRO A 450 -2.82 -16.56 -6.85
C PRO A 450 -2.22 -15.19 -6.47
N TYR A 451 -2.45 -14.18 -7.33
CA TYR A 451 -2.19 -12.77 -7.03
C TYR A 451 -3.18 -11.88 -7.78
N ILE A 452 -3.43 -10.67 -7.29
CA ILE A 452 -4.29 -9.69 -7.96
C ILE A 452 -3.51 -9.09 -9.13
N ALA A 453 -3.98 -9.28 -10.34
CA ALA A 453 -3.37 -8.70 -11.54
C ALA A 453 -3.77 -7.23 -11.73
N TYR A 454 -5.07 -6.92 -11.63
CA TYR A 454 -5.64 -5.57 -11.76
C TYR A 454 -7.09 -5.56 -11.25
N ALA A 455 -7.63 -4.35 -11.07
CA ALA A 455 -9.04 -4.13 -10.77
C ALA A 455 -9.86 -3.98 -12.06
N LEU A 456 -11.12 -4.35 -12.00
CA LEU A 456 -12.09 -4.22 -13.07
C LEU A 456 -13.29 -3.37 -12.60
N HIS A 457 -13.96 -2.73 -13.51
CA HIS A 457 -15.27 -2.13 -13.25
C HIS A 457 -16.38 -3.14 -13.50
N ASP A 458 -17.50 -2.97 -12.82
CA ASP A 458 -18.70 -3.82 -12.96
C ASP A 458 -19.99 -2.99 -12.93
N SER A 459 -21.15 -3.65 -12.88
CA SER A 459 -22.46 -2.98 -12.89
C SER A 459 -22.72 -2.17 -11.61
N GLU A 460 -22.14 -2.55 -10.48
CA GLU A 460 -22.26 -1.85 -9.19
C GLU A 460 -21.21 -0.75 -9.04
N HIS A 461 -20.06 -0.93 -9.68
CA HIS A 461 -18.93 -0.01 -9.69
C HIS A 461 -18.55 0.38 -11.12
N PRO A 462 -19.39 1.20 -11.79
CA PRO A 462 -19.12 1.60 -13.17
C PRO A 462 -17.86 2.45 -13.28
N ASP A 463 -17.24 2.40 -14.47
CA ASP A 463 -16.06 3.22 -14.75
C ASP A 463 -16.36 4.72 -14.57
N LEU A 464 -15.37 5.45 -14.09
CA LEU A 464 -15.40 6.91 -13.97
C LEU A 464 -15.53 7.59 -15.35
N VAL A 465 -15.09 6.92 -16.39
CA VAL A 465 -15.14 7.41 -17.78
C VAL A 465 -16.05 6.52 -18.60
N ASN A 466 -17.01 7.14 -19.28
CA ASN A 466 -17.99 6.47 -20.12
C ASN A 466 -18.19 7.24 -21.41
N ARG A 467 -19.22 6.88 -22.20
CA ARG A 467 -19.54 7.55 -23.47
C ARG A 467 -19.72 9.07 -23.36
N ASP A 468 -20.24 9.55 -22.22
CA ASP A 468 -20.61 10.96 -22.07
C ASP A 468 -19.42 11.85 -21.66
N ASN A 469 -18.35 11.25 -21.16
CA ASN A 469 -17.15 11.94 -20.72
C ASN A 469 -15.85 11.28 -21.23
N HIS A 470 -15.91 10.62 -22.36
CA HIS A 470 -14.85 9.78 -22.94
C HIS A 470 -13.53 10.52 -23.29
N THR A 471 -13.54 11.83 -23.22
CA THR A 471 -12.36 12.69 -23.41
C THR A 471 -11.56 12.90 -22.12
N ARG A 472 -11.96 12.28 -21.00
CA ARG A 472 -11.34 12.50 -19.68
C ARG A 472 -10.35 11.43 -19.29
N HIS A 473 -9.28 11.86 -18.66
CA HIS A 473 -8.36 11.03 -17.88
C HIS A 473 -8.53 11.38 -16.40
N ILE A 474 -8.83 10.40 -15.54
CA ILE A 474 -9.19 10.66 -14.14
C ILE A 474 -8.48 9.68 -13.21
N LEU A 475 -7.77 10.22 -12.21
CA LEU A 475 -7.45 9.53 -10.98
C LEU A 475 -8.31 10.14 -9.86
N ARG A 476 -9.15 9.33 -9.21
CA ARG A 476 -10.06 9.78 -8.17
C ARG A 476 -10.04 8.82 -6.98
N THR A 477 -9.93 9.35 -5.79
CA THR A 477 -9.96 8.58 -4.55
C THR A 477 -11.38 8.44 -3.99
N PRO A 478 -11.66 7.50 -3.08
CA PRO A 478 -12.96 7.40 -2.40
C PRO A 478 -13.36 8.69 -1.70
N ALA A 479 -12.41 9.43 -1.12
CA ALA A 479 -12.64 10.75 -0.51
C ALA A 479 -12.80 11.88 -1.54
N ASN A 480 -12.96 11.56 -2.83
CA ASN A 480 -13.15 12.52 -3.93
C ASN A 480 -11.96 13.46 -4.22
N ASN A 481 -10.76 13.15 -3.71
CA ASN A 481 -9.56 13.82 -4.19
C ASN A 481 -9.30 13.36 -5.63
N LYS A 482 -8.88 14.27 -6.50
CA LYS A 482 -8.79 13.94 -7.93
C LYS A 482 -7.70 14.68 -8.69
N LEU A 483 -7.11 13.96 -9.62
CA LEU A 483 -6.40 14.51 -10.77
C LEU A 483 -7.25 14.22 -12.01
N ARG A 484 -7.69 15.23 -12.70
CA ARG A 484 -8.49 15.12 -13.92
C ARG A 484 -7.86 15.94 -15.04
N MET A 485 -7.73 15.33 -16.21
CA MET A 485 -7.40 15.98 -17.44
C MET A 485 -8.59 15.84 -18.40
N GLU A 486 -8.94 16.88 -19.11
CA GLU A 486 -10.01 16.92 -20.11
C GLU A 486 -9.39 17.30 -21.44
N ASP A 487 -9.56 16.44 -22.45
CA ASP A 487 -9.00 16.61 -23.79
C ASP A 487 -10.04 17.10 -24.81
N LYS A 488 -11.24 17.49 -24.36
CA LYS A 488 -12.27 18.00 -25.24
C LYS A 488 -11.78 19.27 -25.92
N ARG A 489 -11.73 19.25 -27.24
CA ARG A 489 -11.18 20.34 -28.06
C ARG A 489 -11.80 21.70 -27.75
N GLY A 490 -10.96 22.67 -27.37
CA GLY A 490 -11.36 24.01 -26.95
C GLY A 490 -11.85 24.13 -25.52
N GLU A 491 -11.88 23.00 -24.79
CA GLU A 491 -12.26 22.93 -23.37
C GLU A 491 -11.19 22.19 -22.54
N GLU A 492 -9.99 22.07 -23.09
CA GLU A 492 -8.88 21.35 -22.45
C GLU A 492 -8.53 21.96 -21.09
N HIS A 493 -8.42 21.12 -20.09
CA HIS A 493 -8.05 21.57 -18.76
C HIS A 493 -7.50 20.47 -17.85
N ILE A 494 -6.72 20.89 -16.85
CA ILE A 494 -6.24 20.00 -15.77
C ILE A 494 -6.77 20.53 -14.45
N LYS A 495 -7.28 19.62 -13.62
CA LYS A 495 -7.74 19.89 -12.27
C LYS A 495 -7.08 18.93 -11.27
N LEU A 496 -6.33 19.49 -10.33
CA LEU A 496 -5.88 18.80 -9.14
C LEU A 496 -6.68 19.35 -7.95
N ALA A 497 -7.40 18.49 -7.24
CA ALA A 497 -8.34 18.98 -6.21
C ALA A 497 -8.46 18.02 -5.03
N THR A 498 -8.60 18.60 -3.82
CA THR A 498 -9.05 17.89 -2.62
C THR A 498 -10.53 18.19 -2.36
N GLU A 499 -11.23 17.24 -1.75
CA GLU A 499 -12.61 17.48 -1.34
C GLU A 499 -12.69 18.33 -0.06
N TYR A 500 -11.81 18.01 0.90
CA TYR A 500 -11.68 18.82 2.12
C TYR A 500 -11.06 20.18 1.80
N GLY A 501 -11.65 21.27 2.34
CA GLY A 501 -11.19 22.64 2.15
C GLY A 501 -11.22 23.12 0.69
N LYS A 502 -11.74 22.31 -0.26
CA LYS A 502 -11.87 22.65 -1.68
C LYS A 502 -10.61 23.24 -2.32
N THR A 503 -9.43 22.82 -1.84
CA THR A 503 -8.17 23.27 -2.40
C THR A 503 -8.01 22.73 -3.82
N GLN A 504 -7.74 23.62 -4.77
CA GLN A 504 -7.69 23.27 -6.20
C GLN A 504 -6.58 24.03 -6.93
N LEU A 505 -5.89 23.31 -7.80
CA LEU A 505 -5.13 23.87 -8.90
C LEU A 505 -5.89 23.53 -10.19
N ASN A 506 -6.41 24.54 -10.85
CA ASN A 506 -7.11 24.43 -12.13
C ASN A 506 -6.31 25.14 -13.21
N THR A 507 -6.14 24.54 -14.39
CA THR A 507 -5.44 25.14 -15.52
C THR A 507 -6.20 24.90 -16.82
N GLY A 508 -6.14 25.86 -17.75
CA GLY A 508 -6.79 25.76 -19.06
C GLY A 508 -8.19 26.34 -19.05
N HIS A 509 -9.17 25.56 -19.54
CA HIS A 509 -10.59 25.94 -19.54
C HIS A 509 -11.21 25.66 -18.17
N LEU A 510 -11.46 26.69 -17.36
CA LEU A 510 -11.95 26.55 -15.99
C LEU A 510 -13.47 26.32 -16.00
N VAL A 511 -13.90 25.28 -15.30
CA VAL A 511 -15.31 24.92 -15.16
C VAL A 511 -15.77 24.85 -13.71
N ASP A 512 -17.07 25.03 -13.47
CA ASP A 512 -17.71 24.83 -12.17
C ASP A 512 -18.03 23.33 -11.90
N ALA A 513 -18.80 23.06 -10.86
CA ALA A 513 -19.21 21.71 -10.49
C ALA A 513 -20.15 21.06 -11.53
N GLN A 514 -20.90 21.87 -12.26
CA GLN A 514 -21.84 21.49 -13.31
C GLN A 514 -21.18 21.41 -14.69
N GLY A 515 -19.87 21.69 -14.79
CA GLY A 515 -19.16 21.71 -16.06
C GLY A 515 -19.34 23.00 -16.87
N GLN A 516 -19.96 24.03 -16.29
CA GLN A 516 -20.14 25.31 -16.97
C GLN A 516 -18.86 26.15 -16.90
N ARG A 517 -18.60 26.89 -17.97
CA ARG A 517 -17.38 27.73 -18.08
C ARG A 517 -17.38 28.82 -16.99
N ARG A 518 -16.30 28.88 -16.23
CA ARG A 518 -16.00 29.96 -15.25
C ARG A 518 -14.95 30.94 -15.76
N GLY A 519 -14.09 30.52 -16.67
CA GLY A 519 -12.98 31.32 -17.18
C GLY A 519 -11.94 30.48 -17.90
N GLN A 520 -10.73 31.06 -18.04
CA GLN A 520 -9.59 30.34 -18.62
C GLN A 520 -8.29 30.84 -17.98
N GLY A 521 -7.26 30.02 -18.00
CA GLY A 521 -5.94 30.32 -17.43
C GLY A 521 -5.61 29.38 -16.27
N ALA A 522 -5.06 29.93 -15.18
CA ALA A 522 -4.67 29.17 -13.99
C ALA A 522 -5.33 29.75 -12.75
N GLU A 523 -5.87 28.85 -11.89
CA GLU A 523 -6.46 29.21 -10.61
C GLU A 523 -5.90 28.29 -9.52
N LEU A 524 -5.28 28.89 -8.48
CA LEU A 524 -4.97 28.23 -7.22
C LEU A 524 -5.90 28.78 -6.16
N ARG A 525 -6.76 27.91 -5.61
CA ARG A 525 -7.74 28.33 -4.60
C ARG A 525 -7.87 27.33 -3.46
N THR A 526 -8.30 27.83 -2.30
CA THR A 526 -8.67 27.02 -1.14
C THR A 526 -9.73 27.80 -0.34
N ASP A 527 -10.58 27.07 0.38
CA ASP A 527 -11.49 27.65 1.38
C ASP A 527 -10.83 27.72 2.77
N GLU A 528 -9.59 27.24 2.88
CA GLU A 528 -8.73 27.25 4.08
C GLU A 528 -7.58 28.27 3.92
N TRP A 529 -6.56 28.18 4.76
CA TRP A 529 -5.39 29.05 4.70
C TRP A 529 -4.46 28.69 3.55
N GLY A 530 -3.91 29.72 2.88
CA GLY A 530 -2.91 29.56 1.81
C GLY A 530 -1.58 30.20 2.18
N THR A 531 -0.47 29.60 1.76
CA THR A 531 0.87 30.16 1.85
C THR A 531 1.67 29.84 0.59
N ILE A 532 2.46 30.82 0.13
CA ILE A 532 3.45 30.63 -0.94
C ILE A 532 4.80 30.99 -0.35
N ARG A 533 5.76 30.08 -0.39
CA ARG A 533 7.11 30.27 0.14
C ARG A 533 8.16 29.83 -0.88
N ALA A 534 9.18 30.67 -1.06
CA ALA A 534 10.35 30.34 -1.86
C ALA A 534 11.61 30.76 -1.09
N GLY A 535 12.48 29.81 -0.72
CA GLY A 535 13.64 30.06 0.14
C GLY A 535 14.70 30.99 -0.47
N LYS A 536 14.81 31.05 -1.80
CA LYS A 536 15.80 31.92 -2.49
C LYS A 536 15.22 33.26 -2.92
N GLY A 537 13.90 33.31 -3.20
CA GLY A 537 13.21 34.52 -3.67
C GLY A 537 11.97 34.14 -4.47
N LEU A 538 11.00 35.05 -4.56
CA LEU A 538 9.75 34.89 -5.28
C LEU A 538 9.58 36.01 -6.29
N PHE A 539 9.31 35.66 -7.55
CA PHE A 539 8.94 36.59 -8.61
C PHE A 539 7.49 36.33 -9.04
N VAL A 540 6.67 37.35 -8.96
CA VAL A 540 5.28 37.36 -9.40
C VAL A 540 5.13 38.43 -10.46
N SER A 541 4.81 38.03 -11.70
CA SER A 541 4.78 38.91 -12.83
C SER A 541 3.52 38.77 -13.69
N ALA A 542 3.07 39.86 -14.24
CA ALA A 542 2.12 39.95 -15.34
C ALA A 542 2.80 40.20 -16.69
N ASP A 543 4.12 40.14 -16.76
CA ASP A 543 4.88 40.27 -18.02
C ASP A 543 4.61 39.04 -18.90
N ALA A 544 4.32 39.26 -20.17
CA ALA A 544 4.01 38.18 -21.11
C ALA A 544 5.26 37.43 -21.52
N GLN A 545 5.23 36.08 -21.32
CA GLN A 545 6.25 35.16 -21.83
C GLN A 545 5.62 34.23 -22.89
N ALA A 546 5.67 34.67 -24.16
CA ALA A 546 4.96 33.98 -25.22
C ALA A 546 5.48 32.57 -25.45
N LYS A 547 4.53 31.57 -25.55
CA LYS A 547 4.83 30.16 -25.79
C LYS A 547 5.74 29.51 -24.76
N ALA A 548 5.79 30.07 -23.53
CA ALA A 548 6.66 29.63 -22.43
C ALA A 548 8.15 29.51 -22.86
N GLN A 549 8.60 30.43 -23.70
CA GLN A 549 9.99 30.50 -24.14
C GLN A 549 10.78 31.52 -23.31
N GLY A 550 12.05 31.29 -23.12
CA GLY A 550 12.92 32.11 -22.29
C GLY A 550 13.18 31.48 -20.91
N GLU A 551 13.90 32.23 -20.09
CA GLU A 551 14.20 31.79 -18.73
C GLU A 551 12.98 31.93 -17.80
N ALA A 552 12.72 30.95 -16.95
CA ALA A 552 11.58 30.96 -16.03
C ALA A 552 11.58 32.12 -15.03
N LEU A 553 12.77 32.68 -14.71
CA LEU A 553 12.97 33.83 -13.84
C LEU A 553 13.43 35.06 -14.60
N ASP A 554 13.05 35.20 -15.88
CA ASP A 554 13.30 36.42 -16.65
C ASP A 554 12.56 37.60 -16.00
N ARG A 555 13.30 38.58 -15.56
CA ARG A 555 12.82 39.81 -14.89
C ARG A 555 13.47 41.07 -15.44
N ASP A 556 14.08 41.00 -16.60
CA ASP A 556 14.80 42.10 -17.23
C ASP A 556 13.94 43.35 -17.43
N ALA A 557 12.65 43.16 -17.73
CA ALA A 557 11.70 44.26 -17.83
C ALA A 557 11.55 45.03 -16.50
N ALA A 558 11.29 44.28 -15.41
CA ALA A 558 11.15 44.87 -14.07
C ALA A 558 12.45 45.55 -13.60
N LEU A 559 13.61 44.90 -13.83
CA LEU A 559 14.91 45.44 -13.42
C LEU A 559 15.27 46.71 -14.16
N LYS A 560 14.98 46.79 -15.47
CA LYS A 560 15.20 47.99 -16.27
C LYS A 560 14.38 49.21 -15.78
N GLU A 561 13.12 48.97 -15.40
CA GLU A 561 12.29 50.06 -14.87
C GLU A 561 12.79 50.55 -13.51
N ILE A 562 13.17 49.63 -12.63
CA ILE A 562 13.72 50.01 -11.31
C ILE A 562 15.03 50.76 -11.49
N ASP A 563 15.93 50.32 -12.35
CA ASP A 563 17.20 51.01 -12.63
C ASP A 563 16.97 52.43 -13.20
N ARG A 564 16.07 52.55 -14.19
CA ARG A 564 15.68 53.83 -14.74
C ARG A 564 15.19 54.82 -13.67
N LEU A 565 14.33 54.36 -12.78
CA LEU A 565 13.82 55.17 -11.67
C LEU A 565 14.93 55.54 -10.68
N ASN A 566 15.83 54.64 -10.35
CA ASN A 566 16.95 54.91 -9.46
C ASN A 566 17.87 55.99 -10.04
N GLN A 567 18.14 56.00 -11.33
CA GLN A 567 18.92 57.04 -12.00
C GLN A 567 18.21 58.40 -11.93
N GLN A 568 16.89 58.47 -12.12
CA GLN A 568 16.12 59.70 -11.97
C GLN A 568 16.12 60.24 -10.53
N LEU A 569 16.04 59.33 -9.56
CA LEU A 569 16.10 59.71 -8.14
C LEU A 569 17.46 60.26 -7.72
N GLN A 570 18.57 59.73 -8.25
CA GLN A 570 19.91 60.26 -8.02
C GLN A 570 20.03 61.69 -8.52
N GLN A 571 19.44 62.01 -9.69
CA GLN A 571 19.45 63.40 -10.22
C GLN A 571 18.62 64.32 -9.32
N LEU A 572 17.50 63.85 -8.78
CA LEU A 572 16.67 64.64 -7.86
C LEU A 572 17.35 64.83 -6.51
N GLU A 573 18.07 63.83 -6.02
CA GLU A 573 18.87 63.90 -4.82
C GLU A 573 19.99 64.93 -4.92
N MET A 574 20.73 64.93 -6.03
CA MET A 574 21.75 65.97 -6.28
C MET A 574 21.17 67.38 -6.31
N ALA A 575 19.97 67.53 -6.88
CA ALA A 575 19.31 68.83 -6.87
C ALA A 575 18.87 69.30 -5.46
N ALA A 576 18.42 68.34 -4.65
CA ALA A 576 18.07 68.65 -3.25
C ALA A 576 19.31 68.99 -2.41
N GLU A 577 20.43 68.32 -2.63
CA GLU A 577 21.69 68.65 -1.99
C GLU A 577 22.22 70.04 -2.33
N GLN A 578 22.19 70.42 -3.61
CA GLN A 578 22.54 71.77 -4.05
C GLN A 578 21.66 72.85 -3.43
N ALA A 579 20.40 72.55 -3.19
CA ALA A 579 19.44 73.42 -2.50
C ALA A 579 19.56 73.37 -0.99
N LEU A 580 20.49 72.65 -0.42
CA LEU A 580 20.63 72.37 1.04
C LEU A 580 19.34 71.78 1.62
N ALA A 581 18.53 71.12 0.85
CA ALA A 581 17.34 70.44 1.32
C ALA A 581 17.72 69.04 1.88
N LEU A 582 16.82 68.45 2.65
CA LEU A 582 17.00 67.07 3.13
C LEU A 582 16.90 66.10 1.92
N LYS A 583 17.90 65.30 1.74
CA LYS A 583 17.98 64.32 0.66
C LYS A 583 17.32 62.98 1.04
N ALA A 584 16.85 62.25 0.05
CA ALA A 584 16.38 60.88 0.24
C ALA A 584 17.58 59.92 0.34
N ASP A 585 17.38 58.76 0.97
CA ASP A 585 18.39 57.69 1.04
C ASP A 585 18.34 56.82 -0.24
N VAL A 586 18.88 57.36 -1.32
CA VAL A 586 18.91 56.69 -2.61
C VAL A 586 20.00 55.60 -2.66
N ASP A 587 21.07 55.77 -1.93
CA ASP A 587 22.16 54.79 -1.86
C ASP A 587 21.67 53.45 -1.32
N SER A 588 20.90 53.44 -0.26
CA SER A 588 20.29 52.23 0.32
C SER A 588 19.33 51.54 -0.65
N GLN A 589 18.66 52.31 -1.53
CA GLN A 589 17.77 51.73 -2.56
C GLN A 589 18.56 51.07 -3.69
N ILE A 590 19.65 51.65 -4.07
CA ILE A 590 20.58 51.12 -5.08
C ILE A 590 21.26 49.83 -4.54
N GLU A 591 21.69 49.85 -3.29
CA GLU A 591 22.24 48.69 -2.63
C GLU A 591 21.23 47.52 -2.60
N MET A 592 19.98 47.75 -2.23
CA MET A 592 18.90 46.78 -2.28
C MET A 592 18.67 46.25 -3.70
N PHE A 593 18.70 47.13 -4.72
CA PHE A 593 18.57 46.72 -6.12
C PHE A 593 19.68 45.76 -6.55
N GLU A 594 20.93 46.16 -6.35
CA GLU A 594 22.09 45.37 -6.80
C GLU A 594 22.28 44.06 -6.01
N GLN A 595 22.14 44.12 -4.69
CA GLN A 595 22.41 42.96 -3.82
C GLN A 595 21.24 42.01 -3.65
N ARG A 596 19.99 42.47 -3.83
CA ARG A 596 18.80 41.65 -3.50
C ARG A 596 17.84 41.49 -4.68
N LEU A 597 17.40 42.56 -5.33
CA LEU A 597 16.40 42.48 -6.39
C LEU A 597 16.97 41.87 -7.68
N LYS A 598 18.14 42.33 -8.09
CA LYS A 598 18.81 41.86 -9.31
C LYS A 598 19.18 40.37 -9.25
N PRO A 599 19.74 39.82 -8.18
CA PRO A 599 19.92 38.37 -8.01
C PRO A 599 18.65 37.64 -7.54
N LEU A 600 17.57 38.31 -7.16
CA LEU A 600 16.35 37.75 -6.53
C LEU A 600 16.68 36.98 -5.25
N ASN A 601 17.49 37.57 -4.39
CA ASN A 601 17.98 36.91 -3.19
C ASN A 601 17.19 37.32 -1.95
N GLU A 602 16.42 36.38 -1.39
CA GLU A 602 15.59 36.58 -0.20
C GLU A 602 14.57 37.73 -0.28
N VAL A 603 14.06 37.98 -1.48
CA VAL A 603 13.09 39.05 -1.75
C VAL A 603 11.85 38.54 -2.47
N VAL A 604 10.77 39.28 -2.35
CA VAL A 604 9.59 39.12 -3.20
C VAL A 604 9.55 40.31 -4.16
N LEU A 605 9.58 40.03 -5.46
CA LEU A 605 9.45 41.03 -6.53
C LEU A 605 8.08 40.87 -7.21
N PHE A 606 7.31 41.93 -7.23
CA PHE A 606 6.09 42.03 -8.02
C PHE A 606 6.33 42.95 -9.22
N SER A 607 5.92 42.54 -10.39
CA SER A 607 6.07 43.29 -11.63
C SER A 607 4.80 43.23 -12.48
N ALA A 608 4.42 44.32 -13.07
CA ALA A 608 3.36 44.36 -14.06
C ALA A 608 3.59 45.51 -15.02
N PRO A 609 3.53 45.30 -16.37
CA PRO A 609 3.83 46.33 -17.36
C PRO A 609 2.85 47.52 -17.39
N GLU A 610 1.55 47.23 -17.07
CA GLU A 610 0.50 48.28 -17.18
C GLU A 610 0.01 48.79 -15.83
N GLY A 611 0.20 48.04 -14.74
CA GLY A 611 -0.20 48.54 -13.43
C GLY A 611 -0.43 47.44 -12.38
N MET A 612 -0.40 47.86 -11.12
CA MET A 612 -0.62 47.05 -9.94
C MET A 612 -1.58 47.76 -8.99
N ALA A 613 -2.56 47.07 -8.46
CA ALA A 613 -3.47 47.54 -7.45
C ALA A 613 -3.42 46.69 -6.18
N LEU A 614 -3.33 47.35 -5.02
CA LEU A 614 -3.44 46.74 -3.70
C LEU A 614 -4.69 47.28 -3.01
N THR A 615 -5.64 46.40 -2.71
CA THR A 615 -6.90 46.78 -2.04
C THR A 615 -7.17 45.91 -0.82
N SER A 616 -7.73 46.51 0.22
CA SER A 616 -8.18 45.81 1.44
C SER A 616 -9.55 46.28 1.84
N GLY A 617 -10.40 45.41 2.36
CA GLY A 617 -11.73 45.75 2.89
C GLY A 617 -11.67 46.50 4.22
N GLU A 618 -10.54 46.39 4.96
CA GLU A 618 -10.40 47.07 6.28
C GLU A 618 -9.07 47.83 6.37
N HIS A 619 -7.96 47.16 6.49
CA HIS A 619 -6.65 47.77 6.76
C HIS A 619 -5.57 47.29 5.77
N LEU A 620 -4.74 48.23 5.35
CA LEU A 620 -3.51 47.98 4.63
C LEU A 620 -2.35 48.52 5.45
N GLN A 621 -1.45 47.65 5.92
CA GLN A 621 -0.26 48.01 6.67
C GLN A 621 1.01 47.68 5.87
N MET A 622 1.90 48.65 5.75
CA MET A 622 3.21 48.50 5.16
C MET A 622 4.29 48.84 6.19
N THR A 623 5.12 47.87 6.56
CA THR A 623 6.18 48.02 7.59
C THR A 623 7.48 47.43 7.10
N ALA A 624 8.58 48.10 7.41
CA ALA A 624 9.93 47.63 7.18
C ALA A 624 10.82 47.94 8.38
N THR A 625 11.76 47.03 8.69
CA THR A 625 12.72 47.23 9.79
C THR A 625 13.72 48.34 9.48
N LYS A 626 14.06 48.53 8.20
CA LYS A 626 14.95 49.57 7.73
C LYS A 626 14.17 50.68 7.04
N ASN A 627 14.04 50.65 5.77
CA ASN A 627 13.51 51.75 4.94
C ASN A 627 12.25 51.30 4.17
N VAL A 628 11.29 52.25 4.02
CA VAL A 628 10.20 52.16 3.04
C VAL A 628 10.45 53.28 2.02
N ALA A 629 10.67 52.90 0.75
CA ALA A 629 10.80 53.84 -0.34
C ALA A 629 9.58 53.78 -1.26
N ILE A 630 9.00 54.92 -1.55
CA ILE A 630 7.87 55.05 -2.47
C ILE A 630 8.31 56.04 -3.58
N ASN A 631 8.50 55.52 -4.80
CA ASN A 631 9.00 56.30 -5.92
C ASN A 631 8.04 56.20 -7.10
N ALA A 632 7.86 57.28 -7.83
CA ALA A 632 7.08 57.30 -9.07
C ALA A 632 7.80 58.12 -10.15
N GLY A 633 7.75 57.68 -11.39
CA GLY A 633 8.18 58.44 -12.53
C GLY A 633 7.24 59.60 -12.89
N GLY A 634 6.03 59.57 -12.41
CA GLY A 634 5.02 60.61 -12.48
C GLY A 634 4.63 61.13 -11.09
N ASP A 635 3.35 61.18 -10.79
CA ASP A 635 2.80 61.75 -9.55
C ASP A 635 2.62 60.68 -8.46
N ILE A 636 2.79 61.10 -7.20
CA ILE A 636 2.33 60.38 -6.01
C ILE A 636 1.16 61.17 -5.40
N SER A 637 -0.01 60.54 -5.35
CA SER A 637 -1.20 61.12 -4.76
C SER A 637 -1.62 60.34 -3.49
N ALA A 638 -1.69 61.00 -2.36
CA ALA A 638 -2.19 60.45 -1.10
C ALA A 638 -3.45 61.19 -0.67
N GLY A 639 -4.58 60.51 -0.62
CA GLY A 639 -5.87 61.05 -0.20
C GLY A 639 -6.47 60.21 0.92
N VAL A 640 -7.00 60.86 1.94
CA VAL A 640 -7.67 60.22 3.06
C VAL A 640 -8.96 60.98 3.39
N MET A 641 -9.99 60.27 3.82
CA MET A 641 -11.22 60.89 4.29
C MET A 641 -11.17 61.35 5.77
N GLY A 642 -10.26 60.78 6.53
CA GLY A 642 -9.98 61.09 7.90
C GLY A 642 -8.67 61.90 8.05
N ASN A 643 -7.85 61.53 8.98
CA ASN A 643 -6.60 62.21 9.30
C ASN A 643 -5.41 61.64 8.56
N MET A 644 -4.51 62.47 8.09
CA MET A 644 -3.18 62.07 7.58
C MET A 644 -2.11 62.58 8.54
N THR A 645 -1.26 61.68 9.06
CA THR A 645 -0.21 62.02 10.01
C THR A 645 1.14 61.61 9.45
N ALA A 646 2.12 62.47 9.46
CA ALA A 646 3.51 62.16 9.16
C ALA A 646 4.37 62.44 10.43
N LEU A 647 5.03 61.39 10.93
CA LEU A 647 5.90 61.48 12.11
C LEU A 647 7.32 61.08 11.73
N ALA A 648 8.31 61.87 12.09
CA ALA A 648 9.71 61.60 11.89
C ALA A 648 10.49 61.72 13.18
N GLY A 649 11.31 60.72 13.53
CA GLY A 649 12.15 60.76 14.75
C GLY A 649 13.26 61.83 14.69
N GLU A 650 13.78 62.09 13.50
CA GLU A 650 14.85 63.10 13.35
C GLU A 650 14.43 64.27 12.46
N LYS A 651 14.19 64.09 11.20
CA LYS A 651 13.98 65.14 10.21
C LYS A 651 12.85 64.81 9.27
N LEU A 652 12.04 65.80 8.96
CA LEU A 652 11.04 65.76 7.88
C LEU A 652 11.40 66.80 6.85
N GLY A 653 11.60 66.42 5.60
CA GLY A 653 11.93 67.31 4.48
C GLY A 653 10.83 67.30 3.43
N LEU A 654 10.45 68.46 2.93
CA LEU A 654 9.59 68.65 1.75
C LEU A 654 10.34 69.52 0.77
N PHE A 655 10.63 69.01 -0.42
CA PHE A 655 11.38 69.73 -1.46
C PHE A 655 10.68 69.62 -2.81
N ALA A 656 10.43 70.74 -3.44
CA ALA A 656 9.95 70.83 -4.81
C ALA A 656 10.98 71.58 -5.69
N ARG A 657 11.56 70.88 -6.69
CA ARG A 657 12.61 71.42 -7.51
C ARG A 657 12.18 72.60 -8.38
N THR A 658 11.04 72.53 -9.03
CA THR A 658 10.60 73.50 -10.05
C THR A 658 9.20 74.01 -9.81
N GLY A 659 8.42 73.40 -8.93
CA GLY A 659 7.04 73.76 -8.71
C GLY A 659 6.76 74.45 -7.38
N GLN A 660 5.52 74.73 -7.07
CA GLN A 660 5.06 75.37 -5.87
C GLN A 660 4.92 74.32 -4.73
N LEU A 661 5.45 74.63 -3.56
CA LEU A 661 5.08 73.95 -2.33
C LEU A 661 3.87 74.69 -1.72
N SER A 662 2.71 74.08 -1.62
CA SER A 662 1.48 74.67 -1.14
C SER A 662 0.99 73.97 0.13
N VAL A 663 0.79 74.74 1.21
CA VAL A 663 0.14 74.29 2.46
C VAL A 663 -1.08 75.14 2.69
N LYS A 664 -2.27 74.56 2.68
CA LYS A 664 -3.55 75.24 2.79
C LYS A 664 -4.48 74.41 3.68
N SER A 665 -5.21 75.14 4.56
CA SER A 665 -6.35 74.60 5.31
C SER A 665 -7.62 75.25 4.79
N GLY A 666 -8.72 74.46 4.63
CA GLY A 666 -10.00 75.00 4.19
C GLY A 666 -10.72 75.75 5.32
N GLU A 667 -10.76 75.15 6.49
CA GLU A 667 -11.54 75.73 7.65
C GLU A 667 -10.75 75.78 8.94
N GLY A 668 -9.72 74.95 9.14
CA GLY A 668 -8.90 74.91 10.35
C GLY A 668 -7.69 75.81 10.34
N ALA A 669 -7.03 76.00 11.45
CA ALA A 669 -5.79 76.76 11.60
C ALA A 669 -4.63 76.04 10.91
N VAL A 670 -3.67 76.80 10.34
CA VAL A 670 -2.37 76.27 9.92
C VAL A 670 -1.36 76.64 11.00
N GLU A 671 -0.84 75.69 11.74
CA GLU A 671 0.14 75.91 12.80
C GLU A 671 1.53 75.50 12.34
N VAL A 672 2.53 76.34 12.47
CA VAL A 672 3.93 76.06 12.19
C VAL A 672 4.74 76.43 13.43
N GLN A 673 5.36 75.49 14.08
CA GLN A 673 5.97 75.69 15.40
C GLN A 673 7.37 75.04 15.45
N ALA A 674 8.31 75.78 16.04
CA ALA A 674 9.62 75.21 16.42
C ALA A 674 9.76 75.34 17.94
N GLN A 675 9.75 74.18 18.67
CA GLN A 675 9.70 74.22 20.13
C GLN A 675 11.01 74.66 20.80
N ASN A 676 12.14 74.07 20.42
CA ASN A 676 13.45 74.31 21.03
C ASN A 676 14.45 74.93 20.06
N ALA A 677 14.05 75.40 18.91
CA ALA A 677 14.93 75.94 17.88
C ALA A 677 14.30 77.15 17.16
N SER A 678 14.92 77.69 16.12
CA SER A 678 14.45 78.81 15.36
C SER A 678 13.51 78.41 14.24
N LEU A 679 12.43 79.16 14.03
CA LEU A 679 11.66 79.16 12.78
C LEU A 679 12.29 80.16 11.85
N ARG A 680 12.68 79.80 10.62
CA ARG A 680 13.29 80.61 9.60
C ARG A 680 12.44 80.60 8.33
N LEU A 681 12.06 81.76 7.82
CA LEU A 681 11.33 81.99 6.58
C LEU A 681 12.18 82.82 5.64
N PHE A 682 12.57 82.28 4.50
CA PHE A 682 13.38 83.00 3.50
C PHE A 682 12.66 83.05 2.16
N ALA A 683 12.78 84.09 1.46
CA ALA A 683 12.36 84.25 0.05
C ALA A 683 13.38 85.11 -0.68
N GLU A 684 13.92 84.66 -1.78
CA GLU A 684 14.88 85.40 -2.63
C GLU A 684 14.26 86.72 -3.14
N LYS A 685 13.03 86.69 -3.56
CA LYS A 685 12.36 87.82 -4.17
C LYS A 685 11.48 88.55 -3.23
N LYS A 686 10.46 88.00 -2.66
CA LYS A 686 9.45 88.67 -1.80
C LYS A 686 8.85 87.67 -0.85
N LEU A 687 8.84 88.03 0.43
CA LEU A 687 8.00 87.36 1.44
C LEU A 687 6.76 88.27 1.72
N THR A 688 5.55 87.73 1.58
CA THR A 688 4.33 88.50 1.84
C THR A 688 3.59 87.81 2.98
N LEU A 689 3.26 88.57 4.02
CA LEU A 689 2.39 88.14 5.13
C LEU A 689 1.17 88.99 5.08
N SER A 690 -0.01 88.40 4.92
CA SER A 690 -1.27 89.17 4.87
C SER A 690 -2.39 88.44 5.59
N SER A 691 -3.25 89.18 6.25
CA SER A 691 -4.46 88.69 6.88
C SER A 691 -5.64 89.59 6.49
N ALA A 692 -6.84 89.02 6.39
CA ALA A 692 -8.08 89.80 6.21
C ALA A 692 -8.53 90.47 7.50
N SER A 693 -8.01 90.09 8.67
CA SER A 693 -8.25 90.66 9.97
C SER A 693 -6.94 91.23 10.54
N ASP A 694 -6.32 90.56 11.46
CA ASP A 694 -5.14 91.08 12.19
C ASP A 694 -3.85 90.28 11.88
N ILE A 695 -2.73 91.02 12.00
CA ILE A 695 -1.42 90.41 12.03
C ILE A 695 -0.76 90.79 13.34
N SER A 696 -0.47 89.84 14.23
CA SER A 696 0.24 90.04 15.49
C SER A 696 1.67 89.51 15.43
N PHE A 697 2.61 90.37 15.77
CA PHE A 697 4.00 89.98 16.01
C PHE A 697 4.31 90.16 17.50
N ALA A 698 4.59 89.10 18.19
CA ALA A 698 4.95 89.12 19.60
C ALA A 698 6.29 88.49 19.86
N GLY A 699 7.14 89.10 20.66
CA GLY A 699 8.47 88.63 21.01
C GLY A 699 8.75 88.90 22.47
N LYS A 700 9.07 87.86 23.27
CA LYS A 700 9.35 88.00 24.70
C LYS A 700 10.52 88.94 25.02
N LYS A 701 11.55 88.91 24.17
CA LYS A 701 12.75 89.71 24.36
C LYS A 701 12.80 90.93 23.40
N ARG A 702 12.57 90.77 22.16
CA ARG A 702 12.80 91.78 21.13
C ARG A 702 12.11 91.48 19.81
N ILE A 703 11.53 92.44 19.18
CA ILE A 703 11.14 92.40 17.77
C ILE A 703 11.99 93.43 17.01
N THR A 704 12.60 93.06 15.95
CA THR A 704 13.38 93.92 15.07
C THR A 704 12.91 93.80 13.64
N LEU A 705 12.50 94.88 12.98
CA LEU A 705 12.14 94.98 11.61
C LEU A 705 13.24 95.83 10.92
N ILE A 706 13.88 95.23 9.87
CA ILE A 706 14.99 95.87 9.18
C ILE A 706 14.66 95.96 7.70
N GLY A 707 14.86 97.12 7.06
CA GLY A 707 14.64 97.34 5.64
C GLY A 707 15.63 98.38 5.10
N GLY A 708 16.50 97.94 4.14
CA GLY A 708 17.46 98.87 3.54
C GLY A 708 18.39 99.67 4.55
N GLY A 709 18.77 98.93 5.64
CA GLY A 709 19.59 99.56 6.70
C GLY A 709 18.84 100.34 7.76
N SER A 710 17.59 100.69 7.55
CA SER A 710 16.71 101.31 8.56
C SER A 710 16.00 100.22 9.36
N TYR A 711 15.76 100.51 10.65
CA TYR A 711 15.14 99.48 11.53
C TYR A 711 14.13 100.08 12.50
N LEU A 712 13.14 99.26 12.89
CA LEU A 712 12.27 99.46 14.05
C LEU A 712 12.61 98.34 15.02
N ARG A 713 12.91 98.66 16.25
CA ARG A 713 13.20 97.76 17.35
C ARG A 713 12.28 97.99 18.54
N LEU A 714 11.58 96.95 18.95
CA LEU A 714 10.71 96.99 20.13
C LEU A 714 11.38 96.05 21.20
N GLU A 715 11.74 96.64 22.35
CA GLU A 715 12.31 95.93 23.50
C GLU A 715 11.58 96.39 24.79
N ALA A 716 11.79 95.66 25.90
CA ALA A 716 11.16 96.02 27.14
C ALA A 716 11.50 97.48 27.55
N GLY A 717 10.42 98.28 27.68
CA GLY A 717 10.54 99.70 28.07
C GLY A 717 11.14 100.60 27.01
N LYS A 718 11.38 100.15 25.75
CA LYS A 718 12.04 100.99 24.73
C LYS A 718 11.45 100.68 23.31
N VAL A 719 11.11 101.69 22.56
CA VAL A 719 10.85 101.70 21.13
C VAL A 719 11.88 102.53 20.45
N GLU A 720 12.65 101.92 19.47
CA GLU A 720 13.79 102.58 18.77
C GLU A 720 13.59 102.56 17.28
N TYR A 721 13.68 103.75 16.69
CA TYR A 721 13.72 103.91 15.24
C TYR A 721 15.15 104.33 14.87
N GLY A 722 15.80 103.66 13.98
CA GLY A 722 17.13 103.97 13.49
C GLY A 722 17.13 104.09 11.97
N THR A 723 17.74 105.15 11.46
CA THR A 723 17.94 105.41 10.04
C THR A 723 19.19 106.26 9.87
N THR A 724 19.93 106.09 8.76
CA THR A 724 21.03 106.86 8.35
C THR A 724 20.58 108.05 7.48
N ALA A 725 19.32 108.10 7.14
CA ALA A 725 18.74 109.16 6.31
C ALA A 725 17.52 109.81 6.97
N THR A 726 16.60 110.30 6.21
CA THR A 726 15.42 111.09 6.75
C THR A 726 14.35 110.17 7.29
N TYR A 727 13.91 110.44 8.53
CA TYR A 727 12.70 109.83 9.12
C TYR A 727 11.49 110.67 8.79
N ILE A 728 10.53 110.15 8.06
CA ILE A 728 9.30 110.86 7.72
C ILE A 728 8.11 110.25 8.44
N ARG A 729 7.39 110.97 9.23
CA ARG A 729 6.14 110.53 9.88
C ARG A 729 4.97 111.31 9.27
N LYS A 730 4.05 110.75 8.62
CA LYS A 730 2.87 111.31 8.04
C LYS A 730 1.68 110.93 8.89
N VAL A 731 1.13 111.82 9.68
CA VAL A 731 0.00 111.57 10.58
C VAL A 731 -0.95 112.76 10.58
N LYS A 732 -2.23 112.58 10.72
CA LYS A 732 -3.24 113.61 10.82
C LYS A 732 -3.16 114.25 12.18
N ARG A 733 -2.87 113.58 13.22
CA ARG A 733 -2.77 114.13 14.61
C ARG A 733 -1.89 113.23 15.44
N THR A 734 -1.03 113.74 16.28
CA THR A 734 -0.21 112.97 17.25
C THR A 734 -0.77 113.28 18.64
N MET A 735 -1.08 112.23 19.41
CA MET A 735 -1.47 112.30 20.79
C MET A 735 -0.45 111.64 21.63
N PHE A 736 -0.08 112.17 22.76
CA PHE A 736 0.77 111.58 23.78
C PHE A 736 -0.13 111.19 24.95
N ALA A 737 -0.21 109.97 25.33
CA ALA A 737 -0.94 109.43 26.46
C ALA A 737 0.08 108.90 27.47
N GLY A 738 -0.35 108.67 28.70
CA GLY A 738 0.52 108.08 29.75
C GLY A 738 1.08 106.70 29.35
N ALA A 739 1.99 106.24 30.17
CA ALA A 739 2.58 104.91 29.97
C ALA A 739 1.52 103.78 29.98
N ASN A 740 1.52 102.92 28.96
CA ASN A 740 0.69 101.73 28.89
C ASN A 740 1.50 100.59 28.30
N SER A 741 1.16 99.36 28.70
CA SER A 741 1.81 98.16 28.14
C SER A 741 0.79 97.04 27.84
N THR A 742 1.00 96.33 26.77
CA THR A 742 0.15 95.21 26.43
C THR A 742 1.00 93.86 26.69
N PRO A 743 0.41 92.96 27.45
CA PRO A 743 1.15 91.77 27.79
C PRO A 743 1.46 90.98 26.52
N THR A 744 2.66 90.43 26.39
CA THR A 744 3.05 89.48 25.32
C THR A 744 2.23 88.24 25.50
N PRO A 745 1.52 87.79 24.46
CA PRO A 745 0.78 86.55 24.54
C PRO A 745 1.70 85.41 24.99
N SER A 746 1.31 84.65 26.01
CA SER A 746 2.04 83.52 26.48
C SER A 746 1.68 82.32 25.56
N ILE A 747 2.63 81.82 24.75
CA ILE A 747 2.47 80.66 23.98
C ILE A 747 2.94 79.47 24.89
N SER A 748 1.96 78.64 25.31
CA SER A 748 2.27 77.37 25.97
C SER A 748 2.64 76.36 24.88
N ILE A 749 3.95 76.05 24.79
CA ILE A 749 4.42 75.00 23.96
C ILE A 749 4.59 73.74 24.84
N PRO A 750 3.89 72.61 24.58
CA PRO A 750 4.07 71.41 25.32
C PRO A 750 5.50 70.98 25.24
N LEU A 751 6.15 70.65 26.37
CA LEU A 751 7.45 70.03 26.40
C LEU A 751 7.28 68.60 25.89
N VAL A 752 7.96 68.23 24.82
CA VAL A 752 8.12 66.83 24.40
C VAL A 752 9.18 66.22 25.32
N ASP A 753 8.75 65.31 26.18
CA ASP A 753 9.63 64.65 27.11
C ASP A 753 10.67 63.81 26.32
N ASP A 754 11.90 63.66 26.82
CA ASP A 754 13.02 63.02 26.19
C ASP A 754 12.84 61.49 25.98
N LEU A 755 11.67 60.98 26.25
CA LEU A 755 11.30 59.55 26.11
C LEU A 755 11.51 58.89 24.73
N ILE A 756 11.68 59.72 23.68
CA ILE A 756 11.89 59.21 22.32
C ILE A 756 13.36 59.22 21.86
N ARG A 757 14.27 59.73 22.67
CA ARG A 757 15.69 59.83 22.26
C ARG A 757 16.54 58.61 22.44
N ASN A 758 16.11 57.59 23.24
CA ASN A 758 16.85 56.35 23.43
C ASN A 758 16.03 55.22 22.90
N GLY A 759 16.54 54.49 21.90
CA GLY A 759 15.89 53.30 21.36
C GLY A 759 15.59 52.34 22.48
N PHE A 760 14.38 51.81 22.53
CA PHE A 760 14.06 50.72 23.46
C PHE A 760 14.73 49.44 22.98
N PHE A 761 15.50 48.84 23.87
CA PHE A 761 15.99 47.48 23.69
C PHE A 761 14.91 46.55 24.24
N ASP A 762 14.48 45.56 23.44
CA ASP A 762 13.52 44.57 23.89
C ASP A 762 13.98 43.14 23.53
N GLU A 763 13.67 42.25 24.44
CA GLU A 763 13.99 40.81 24.25
C GLU A 763 12.82 39.97 24.73
N GLN A 764 12.59 38.85 24.04
CA GLN A 764 11.58 37.89 24.44
C GLN A 764 12.17 36.47 24.36
N PHE A 765 12.21 35.80 25.49
CA PHE A 765 12.75 34.42 25.57
C PHE A 765 11.66 33.40 25.31
N ARG A 766 12.01 32.38 24.53
CA ARG A 766 11.19 31.20 24.30
C ARG A 766 11.86 29.99 24.92
N ILE A 767 11.15 29.31 25.81
CA ILE A 767 11.65 28.18 26.54
C ILE A 767 11.25 26.90 25.82
N LEU A 768 12.23 26.08 25.49
CA LEU A 768 12.06 24.82 24.77
C LEU A 768 12.62 23.70 25.64
N ASP A 769 12.11 22.49 25.51
CA ASP A 769 12.70 21.29 26.08
C ASP A 769 13.90 20.80 25.23
N ASP A 770 14.58 19.75 25.68
CA ASP A 770 15.74 19.19 24.99
C ASP A 770 15.42 18.64 23.58
N SER A 771 14.16 18.44 23.25
CA SER A 771 13.65 18.04 21.94
C SER A 771 13.24 19.21 21.04
N GLY A 772 13.37 20.44 21.53
CA GLY A 772 12.99 21.66 20.81
C GLY A 772 11.49 22.01 20.87
N LYS A 773 10.72 21.37 21.74
CA LYS A 773 9.28 21.62 21.90
C LYS A 773 9.03 22.71 22.95
N PRO A 774 8.07 23.66 22.70
CA PRO A 774 7.75 24.72 23.64
C PRO A 774 7.27 24.21 25.00
N MET A 775 7.80 24.76 26.09
CA MET A 775 7.39 24.43 27.45
C MET A 775 6.46 25.50 28.01
N ALA A 776 5.19 25.18 28.20
CA ALA A 776 4.20 26.05 28.82
C ALA A 776 4.25 25.97 30.36
N ASN A 777 3.79 27.03 30.99
CA ASN A 777 3.69 27.16 32.48
C ASN A 777 5.00 26.94 33.23
N VAL A 778 6.15 27.23 32.63
CA VAL A 778 7.45 27.20 33.30
C VAL A 778 7.66 28.53 34.02
N PRO A 779 7.86 28.54 35.34
CA PRO A 779 8.25 29.75 36.07
C PRO A 779 9.55 30.31 35.54
N TYR A 780 9.63 31.63 35.34
CA TYR A 780 10.86 32.31 34.97
C TYR A 780 11.09 33.54 35.81
N PHE A 781 12.36 33.87 36.02
CA PHE A 781 12.82 35.13 36.61
C PHE A 781 13.93 35.69 35.73
N ILE A 782 13.80 36.92 35.28
CA ILE A 782 14.76 37.60 34.42
C ILE A 782 15.28 38.83 35.19
N SER A 783 16.59 38.95 35.29
CA SER A 783 17.23 40.11 35.88
C SER A 783 18.16 40.79 34.87
N SER A 784 18.06 42.09 34.79
CA SER A 784 18.96 42.94 34.02
C SER A 784 20.15 43.36 34.87
N GLU A 785 21.32 43.61 34.27
CA GLU A 785 22.49 44.20 34.93
C GLU A 785 22.17 45.58 35.57
N ASN A 786 21.14 46.28 35.09
CA ASN A 786 20.69 47.55 35.61
C ASN A 786 19.76 47.40 36.85
N GLY A 787 19.56 46.20 37.36
CA GLY A 787 18.75 45.90 38.53
C GLY A 787 17.26 45.75 38.32
N GLU A 788 16.78 45.85 37.10
CA GLU A 788 15.37 45.57 36.76
C GLU A 788 15.12 44.06 36.76
N THR A 789 13.95 43.65 37.28
CA THR A 789 13.58 42.25 37.37
C THR A 789 12.19 42.00 36.79
N PHE A 790 12.05 40.87 36.10
CA PHE A 790 10.78 40.44 35.49
C PHE A 790 10.53 38.97 35.84
N LYS A 791 9.31 38.66 36.26
CA LYS A 791 8.94 37.31 36.66
C LYS A 791 7.56 36.93 36.13
N GLY A 792 7.35 35.65 35.95
CA GLY A 792 6.11 35.10 35.45
C GLY A 792 6.20 33.62 35.08
N VAL A 793 5.22 33.15 34.37
CA VAL A 793 5.20 31.78 33.78
C VAL A 793 5.06 31.89 32.29
N THR A 794 5.68 30.94 31.56
CA THR A 794 5.60 30.91 30.11
C THR A 794 4.17 30.59 29.62
N ASP A 795 3.82 31.12 28.47
CA ASP A 795 2.51 30.85 27.82
C ASP A 795 2.50 29.47 27.12
N ASN A 796 1.40 29.14 26.43
CA ASN A 796 1.24 27.88 25.69
C ASN A 796 2.23 27.69 24.54
N GLN A 797 2.92 28.73 24.11
CA GLN A 797 3.97 28.69 23.10
C GLN A 797 5.38 28.72 23.70
N GLY A 798 5.49 28.59 25.02
CA GLY A 798 6.74 28.62 25.75
C GLY A 798 7.35 30.05 25.88
N LEU A 799 6.62 31.11 25.59
CA LEU A 799 7.13 32.48 25.59
C LEU A 799 7.04 33.12 26.99
N CYS A 800 8.13 33.80 27.40
CA CYS A 800 8.14 34.71 28.52
C CYS A 800 7.50 36.04 28.12
N LYS A 801 7.09 36.84 29.09
CA LYS A 801 6.68 38.23 28.84
C LYS A 801 7.84 38.98 28.22
N ARG A 802 7.59 39.83 27.22
CA ARG A 802 8.62 40.67 26.59
C ARG A 802 9.17 41.66 27.59
N VAL A 803 10.49 41.77 27.66
CA VAL A 803 11.24 42.62 28.57
C VAL A 803 11.76 43.82 27.81
N PHE A 804 11.58 45.00 28.37
CA PHE A 804 12.01 46.27 27.77
C PHE A 804 13.02 46.94 28.68
N SER A 805 14.09 47.53 28.14
CA SER A 805 15.03 48.35 28.86
C SER A 805 15.37 49.62 28.09
N LYS A 806 15.72 50.70 28.84
CA LYS A 806 16.10 51.99 28.26
C LYS A 806 17.54 51.98 27.69
N GLU A 807 18.36 51.08 28.13
CA GLU A 807 19.76 50.95 27.74
C GLU A 807 20.07 49.50 27.43
N SER A 808 21.05 49.25 26.58
CA SER A 808 21.53 47.89 26.32
C SER A 808 22.08 47.25 27.59
N ALA A 809 21.45 46.19 28.08
CA ALA A 809 21.86 45.53 29.31
C ALA A 809 21.83 44.01 29.11
N LYS A 810 22.78 43.30 29.72
CA LYS A 810 22.77 41.86 29.71
C LYS A 810 21.63 41.34 30.59
N LEU A 811 20.85 40.42 30.03
CA LEU A 811 19.77 39.77 30.76
C LEU A 811 20.20 38.36 31.19
N THR A 812 19.91 38.01 32.45
CA THR A 812 20.11 36.67 33.00
C THR A 812 18.75 36.06 33.29
N VAL A 813 18.53 34.85 32.78
CA VAL A 813 17.25 34.17 32.90
C VAL A 813 17.42 32.92 33.76
N TRP A 814 16.55 32.76 34.76
CA TRP A 814 16.42 31.56 35.59
C TRP A 814 15.08 30.91 35.31
N LEU A 815 15.03 29.60 35.34
CA LEU A 815 13.85 28.81 34.98
C LEU A 815 13.49 27.83 36.10
N GLY A 816 12.19 27.43 36.15
CA GLY A 816 11.70 26.41 37.08
C GLY A 816 11.92 26.76 38.55
N VAL A 817 12.44 25.82 39.34
CA VAL A 817 12.68 25.98 40.78
C VAL A 817 13.65 27.10 41.05
N LEU A 818 14.71 27.28 40.27
CA LEU A 818 15.68 28.36 40.40
C LEU A 818 15.06 29.76 40.16
N ALA A 819 14.03 29.84 39.39
CA ALA A 819 13.25 31.08 39.22
C ALA A 819 12.39 31.36 40.44
N LEU A 820 11.71 30.33 40.98
CA LEU A 820 10.84 30.49 42.16
C LEU A 820 11.62 30.87 43.43
N GLU A 821 12.85 30.41 43.55
CA GLU A 821 13.73 30.84 44.65
C GLU A 821 14.12 32.32 44.63
N ARG A 822 13.93 33.00 43.48
CA ARG A 822 14.26 34.42 43.26
C ARG A 822 13.00 35.30 43.15
N TRP A 823 11.82 34.74 43.21
CA TRP A 823 10.57 35.47 43.18
C TRP A 823 10.39 36.22 44.51
#